data_6a4bacaf71dfe6230be3d72f79e42861
#
_entry.id   6a4bacaf71dfe6230be3d72f79e42861
#
_cell.length_a   1.000
_cell.length_b   1.000
_cell.length_c   1.000
_cell.angle_alpha   90.00
_cell.angle_beta   90.00
_cell.angle_gamma   90.00
#
_symmetry.space_group_name_H-M   'P 1'
#
loop_
_entity.id
_entity.type
_entity.pdbx_description
1 polymer ?
#
loop_
_entity_poly.entity_id
_entity_poly.type
_entity_poly.pdbx_seq_one_letter_code
_entity_poly.pdbx_strand_id
1 'polypeptide(L)'
;MIACKDNLMIFALILVCLAGIFSYGVSSVSAASGDTIYVNGSSGNDSWNGQSAKWISGTIGPKKSIKNATETVNNGGTLIIANGKYGGNNNYQIDIKKNMTIKGQSKAGTVINGTGTNNWIFGIKTGVNIKITNITLINSKGMTGGAISNQGNLTVIDCSFTGSTATYGGGAIDNFDKLTIINSTFTSNKVTNGEGGAICNNGGILTVNGSTFQNNFANGGGGAIYNYNFNSKTGTCTVSGSTFTGNTAGINVNGGAILNNGGILAVTDNNAFKNNNASHGGAICNEGGILTIKGSGTFTGNTAIYDGGAIFNYKNGIASINNSIFTGNYVTSDTGSAGAIYHYGTNTLTISDCTFKYNYAAHGGAIHNYNNLIISGSTFISNNATNGGAIENGGNLNITGSTFTGNTATNGGAILNSYADANVHFSRIFGNKATNYGSSINNNGGTVDAALNWWGSNTGPAAGSIYGTSNPTTWLILNITAFPNVINNNAISTITADLTHDNKGTYHNPALGYVSGIKVTFTTTLGTISSPVTAINGIAKSTLKGGLISGNAIVSAKLDNQKLNKSIKILDIIPPKITSTYPKNGAAGISRTSTIKIKFSEKIKKSINWTKIYVKNKYGKVKITKKWVSGNYLYIKTKKRISKKYYTVYIPTSAVKDYAGNKLAKKYTFKFKTGKY
;
A
#
# COMPACT_ATOMS: atom_id res chain seq x y z
N MET A 1 22.05 13.64 -25.36
CA MET A 1 21.84 12.19 -25.67
C MET A 1 22.99 11.29 -25.18
N ILE A 2 23.94 11.77 -24.37
CA ILE A 2 25.07 10.99 -23.83
C ILE A 2 24.88 10.71 -22.30
N ALA A 3 24.18 11.58 -21.57
CA ALA A 3 23.97 11.42 -20.12
C ALA A 3 22.95 10.31 -19.72
N CYS A 4 22.24 9.70 -20.67
CA CYS A 4 21.23 8.67 -20.40
C CYS A 4 21.78 7.23 -20.41
N LYS A 5 23.01 7.01 -20.91
CA LYS A 5 23.60 5.68 -21.00
C LYS A 5 24.27 5.22 -19.69
N ASP A 6 24.86 6.14 -18.94
CA ASP A 6 25.60 5.78 -17.71
C ASP A 6 24.65 5.44 -16.56
N ASN A 7 23.50 6.10 -16.47
CA ASN A 7 22.47 5.76 -15.48
C ASN A 7 21.80 4.40 -15.77
N LEU A 8 21.68 4.00 -17.04
CA LEU A 8 21.12 2.71 -17.43
C LEU A 8 22.08 1.56 -17.09
N MET A 9 23.38 1.81 -17.17
CA MET A 9 24.41 0.81 -16.84
C MET A 9 24.53 0.58 -15.33
N ILE A 10 24.41 1.62 -14.51
CA ILE A 10 24.33 1.52 -13.04
C ILE A 10 23.04 0.82 -12.62
N PHE A 11 21.90 1.11 -13.27
CA PHE A 11 20.62 0.41 -13.04
C PHE A 11 20.71 -1.07 -13.44
N ALA A 12 21.39 -1.42 -14.53
CA ALA A 12 21.60 -2.79 -14.95
C ALA A 12 22.54 -3.54 -13.99
N LEU A 13 23.58 -2.89 -13.45
CA LEU A 13 24.48 -3.50 -12.47
C LEU A 13 23.78 -3.75 -11.13
N ILE A 14 22.92 -2.82 -10.68
CA ILE A 14 22.09 -2.98 -9.48
C ILE A 14 21.04 -4.08 -9.68
N LEU A 15 20.45 -4.20 -10.88
CA LEU A 15 19.48 -5.26 -11.19
C LEU A 15 20.15 -6.65 -11.24
N VAL A 16 21.39 -6.74 -11.73
CA VAL A 16 22.16 -8.00 -11.78
C VAL A 16 22.61 -8.41 -10.38
N CYS A 17 23.02 -7.47 -9.53
CA CYS A 17 23.32 -7.77 -8.12
C CYS A 17 22.07 -8.19 -7.32
N LEU A 18 20.90 -7.59 -7.61
CA LEU A 18 19.62 -7.96 -6.96
C LEU A 18 19.05 -9.29 -7.52
N ALA A 19 19.21 -9.58 -8.81
CA ALA A 19 18.80 -10.87 -9.38
C ALA A 19 19.67 -12.03 -8.89
N GLY A 20 20.93 -11.79 -8.59
CA GLY A 20 21.84 -12.77 -7.99
C GLY A 20 21.52 -13.14 -6.54
N ILE A 21 20.81 -12.26 -5.81
CA ILE A 21 20.45 -12.49 -4.40
C ILE A 21 19.16 -13.34 -4.26
N PHE A 22 18.27 -13.34 -5.28
CA PHE A 22 16.99 -14.07 -5.22
C PHE A 22 17.07 -15.54 -5.60
N SER A 23 18.22 -16.06 -6.08
CA SER A 23 18.37 -17.46 -6.47
C SER A 23 19.24 -18.31 -5.54
N TYR A 24 19.73 -17.76 -4.43
CA TYR A 24 20.27 -18.62 -3.39
C TYR A 24 19.10 -19.20 -2.58
N GLY A 25 18.59 -20.32 -3.05
CA GLY A 25 17.85 -21.24 -2.24
C GLY A 25 18.60 -21.39 -0.91
N VAL A 26 17.87 -21.38 0.19
CA VAL A 26 18.39 -21.89 1.47
C VAL A 26 18.90 -23.30 1.13
N SER A 27 20.19 -23.40 0.81
CA SER A 27 20.83 -24.69 0.81
C SER A 27 20.61 -25.18 2.22
N SER A 28 19.65 -26.10 2.38
CA SER A 28 19.56 -26.92 3.56
C SER A 28 20.97 -27.44 3.77
N VAL A 29 21.66 -26.92 4.79
CA VAL A 29 22.82 -27.61 5.31
C VAL A 29 22.23 -28.94 5.78
N SER A 30 22.29 -29.94 4.91
CA SER A 30 22.05 -31.33 5.24
C SER A 30 23.00 -31.60 6.38
N ALA A 31 22.46 -31.75 7.60
CA ALA A 31 23.23 -32.27 8.70
C ALA A 31 23.73 -33.65 8.22
N ALA A 32 25.00 -33.73 7.82
CA ALA A 32 25.66 -34.99 7.82
C ALA A 32 25.39 -35.57 9.23
N SER A 33 25.18 -36.87 9.32
CA SER A 33 24.87 -37.61 10.56
C SER A 33 26.00 -37.41 11.61
N GLY A 34 26.10 -36.18 12.16
CA GLY A 34 26.92 -35.86 13.30
C GLY A 34 26.19 -36.31 14.58
N ASP A 35 26.96 -36.66 15.59
CA ASP A 35 26.42 -37.03 16.90
C ASP A 35 25.51 -35.95 17.50
N THR A 36 24.58 -36.38 18.29
CA THR A 36 23.75 -35.45 19.09
C THR A 36 24.25 -35.46 20.54
N ILE A 37 24.60 -34.29 21.03
CA ILE A 37 24.99 -34.08 22.44
C ILE A 37 23.88 -33.32 23.17
N TYR A 38 23.45 -33.89 24.29
CA TYR A 38 22.41 -33.31 25.14
C TYR A 38 23.04 -32.51 26.29
N VAL A 39 22.43 -31.37 26.60
CA VAL A 39 22.80 -30.49 27.71
C VAL A 39 21.62 -30.34 28.67
N ASN A 40 21.83 -30.57 29.95
CA ASN A 40 20.85 -30.31 31.00
C ASN A 40 21.53 -29.72 32.23
N GLY A 41 21.30 -28.41 32.49
CA GLY A 41 21.97 -27.66 33.55
C GLY A 41 21.64 -28.12 34.96
N SER A 42 20.47 -28.75 35.18
CA SER A 42 19.99 -29.22 36.50
C SER A 42 20.38 -30.67 36.79
N SER A 43 20.27 -31.56 35.82
CA SER A 43 20.49 -33.01 36.01
C SER A 43 21.72 -33.56 35.27
N GLY A 44 22.43 -32.73 34.52
CA GLY A 44 23.61 -33.12 33.76
C GLY A 44 24.93 -33.15 34.57
N ASN A 45 25.90 -33.82 34.04
CA ASN A 45 27.26 -33.87 34.56
C ASN A 45 28.26 -33.76 33.40
N ASP A 46 29.25 -32.89 33.51
CA ASP A 46 30.26 -32.66 32.47
C ASP A 46 31.20 -33.83 32.25
N SER A 47 31.29 -34.77 33.19
CA SER A 47 32.03 -36.03 33.01
C SER A 47 31.28 -37.06 32.16
N TRP A 48 29.96 -36.87 31.91
CA TRP A 48 29.16 -37.78 31.06
C TRP A 48 29.40 -37.53 29.59
N ASN A 49 29.09 -38.51 28.76
CA ASN A 49 29.37 -38.48 27.32
C ASN A 49 28.41 -37.53 26.53
N GLY A 50 27.31 -37.08 27.10
CA GLY A 50 26.32 -36.24 26.44
C GLY A 50 25.35 -36.96 25.47
N GLN A 51 25.46 -38.29 25.30
CA GLN A 51 24.71 -39.04 24.29
C GLN A 51 23.23 -39.36 24.66
N SER A 52 22.80 -38.97 25.86
CA SER A 52 21.40 -39.14 26.28
C SER A 52 20.86 -37.89 26.96
N ALA A 53 19.56 -37.61 26.74
CA ALA A 53 18.86 -36.49 27.37
C ALA A 53 18.64 -36.69 28.88
N LYS A 54 18.71 -37.94 29.37
CA LYS A 54 18.59 -38.34 30.76
C LYS A 54 19.76 -39.25 31.11
N TRP A 55 20.13 -39.29 32.39
CA TRP A 55 21.08 -40.29 32.87
C TRP A 55 20.51 -41.68 32.69
N ILE A 56 21.27 -42.59 32.14
CA ILE A 56 20.90 -43.99 31.93
C ILE A 56 21.70 -44.88 32.84
N SER A 57 23.03 -44.87 32.72
CA SER A 57 23.96 -45.65 33.56
C SER A 57 25.39 -45.15 33.39
N GLY A 58 26.25 -45.35 34.34
CA GLY A 58 27.66 -44.97 34.31
C GLY A 58 27.90 -43.51 33.84
N THR A 59 28.54 -43.35 32.70
CA THR A 59 28.82 -42.03 32.08
C THR A 59 27.82 -41.71 30.95
N ILE A 60 26.72 -42.43 30.79
CA ILE A 60 25.73 -42.18 29.73
C ILE A 60 24.68 -41.22 30.26
N GLY A 61 24.76 -39.97 29.91
CA GLY A 61 23.81 -38.92 30.34
C GLY A 61 24.16 -37.55 29.72
N PRO A 62 23.35 -36.51 30.02
CA PRO A 62 23.55 -35.18 29.42
C PRO A 62 24.75 -34.47 30.05
N LYS A 63 25.39 -33.62 29.27
CA LYS A 63 26.38 -32.62 29.81
C LYS A 63 25.66 -31.62 30.70
N LYS A 64 26.37 -31.07 31.69
CA LYS A 64 25.85 -30.01 32.57
C LYS A 64 25.96 -28.63 31.92
N SER A 65 27.08 -28.39 31.24
CA SER A 65 27.39 -27.08 30.68
C SER A 65 27.46 -27.06 29.15
N ILE A 66 27.23 -25.89 28.57
CA ILE A 66 27.25 -25.67 27.11
C ILE A 66 28.68 -25.79 26.58
N LYS A 67 29.67 -25.27 27.30
CA LYS A 67 31.10 -25.32 26.90
C LYS A 67 31.55 -26.77 26.72
N ASN A 68 31.35 -27.61 27.73
CA ASN A 68 31.74 -29.01 27.66
C ASN A 68 31.00 -29.76 26.53
N ALA A 69 29.77 -29.39 26.26
CA ALA A 69 29.03 -29.96 25.12
C ALA A 69 29.60 -29.53 23.77
N THR A 70 29.99 -28.25 23.60
CA THR A 70 30.61 -27.77 22.35
C THR A 70 31.97 -28.39 22.09
N GLU A 71 32.71 -28.75 23.14
CA GLU A 71 33.99 -29.44 23.05
C GLU A 71 33.80 -30.92 22.68
N THR A 72 32.74 -31.56 23.20
CA THR A 72 32.40 -32.97 23.00
C THR A 72 31.85 -33.27 21.62
N VAL A 73 30.92 -32.42 21.11
CA VAL A 73 30.25 -32.65 19.85
C VAL A 73 31.21 -32.75 18.66
N ASN A 74 30.98 -33.67 17.74
CA ASN A 74 31.75 -33.79 16.51
C ASN A 74 31.43 -32.64 15.53
N ASN A 75 32.32 -32.40 14.57
CA ASN A 75 32.11 -31.42 13.53
C ASN A 75 30.84 -31.74 12.73
N GLY A 76 29.91 -30.76 12.63
CA GLY A 76 28.61 -30.94 11.98
C GLY A 76 27.51 -31.51 12.89
N GLY A 77 27.83 -31.84 14.15
CA GLY A 77 26.87 -32.41 15.10
C GLY A 77 25.87 -31.38 15.66
N THR A 78 25.01 -31.86 16.55
CA THR A 78 23.92 -31.06 17.14
C THR A 78 24.00 -31.05 18.67
N LEU A 79 23.94 -29.86 19.28
CA LEU A 79 23.68 -29.70 20.69
C LEU A 79 22.17 -29.50 20.91
N ILE A 80 21.56 -30.31 21.80
CA ILE A 80 20.19 -30.11 22.27
C ILE A 80 20.24 -29.67 23.73
N ILE A 81 19.85 -28.42 23.97
CA ILE A 81 19.88 -27.80 25.29
C ILE A 81 18.49 -27.85 25.91
N ALA A 82 18.34 -28.57 27.02
CA ALA A 82 17.07 -28.65 27.74
C ALA A 82 16.63 -27.29 28.26
N ASN A 83 15.34 -27.16 28.56
CA ASN A 83 14.83 -25.98 29.26
C ASN A 83 15.53 -25.80 30.59
N GLY A 84 15.95 -24.59 30.87
CA GLY A 84 16.71 -24.23 32.07
C GLY A 84 17.38 -22.88 31.90
N LYS A 85 17.95 -22.37 33.00
CA LYS A 85 18.72 -21.14 33.01
C LYS A 85 20.20 -21.47 33.13
N TYR A 86 20.95 -21.16 32.08
CA TYR A 86 22.39 -21.46 31.95
C TYR A 86 23.19 -20.19 32.20
N GLY A 87 23.99 -20.16 33.24
CA GLY A 87 24.88 -19.05 33.59
C GLY A 87 26.18 -19.57 34.20
N GLY A 88 27.14 -18.68 34.47
CA GLY A 88 28.44 -19.02 35.03
C GLY A 88 29.47 -19.45 33.99
N ASN A 89 30.72 -19.65 34.42
CA ASN A 89 31.93 -19.74 33.60
C ASN A 89 31.91 -20.78 32.46
N ASN A 90 31.14 -21.85 32.57
CA ASN A 90 31.08 -22.87 31.52
C ASN A 90 29.87 -22.68 30.57
N ASN A 91 29.13 -21.58 30.65
CA ASN A 91 27.96 -21.29 29.80
C ASN A 91 28.09 -19.96 29.05
N TYR A 92 29.22 -19.27 29.16
CA TYR A 92 29.58 -18.10 28.37
C TYR A 92 31.07 -18.09 28.06
N GLN A 93 31.59 -17.15 27.24
CA GLN A 93 32.96 -17.07 26.71
C GLN A 93 33.36 -18.37 25.99
N ILE A 94 32.44 -18.88 25.17
CA ILE A 94 32.60 -20.13 24.44
C ILE A 94 33.07 -19.85 23.03
N ASP A 95 34.32 -20.18 22.72
CA ASP A 95 34.86 -20.11 21.37
C ASP A 95 34.43 -21.35 20.57
N ILE A 96 33.63 -21.13 19.53
CA ILE A 96 33.13 -22.18 18.67
C ILE A 96 34.05 -22.31 17.46
N LYS A 97 34.74 -23.46 17.34
CA LYS A 97 35.76 -23.76 16.32
C LYS A 97 35.35 -24.87 15.36
N LYS A 98 34.14 -25.43 15.49
CA LYS A 98 33.63 -26.53 14.70
C LYS A 98 32.23 -26.18 14.18
N ASN A 99 31.86 -26.68 13.01
CA ASN A 99 30.49 -26.57 12.53
C ASN A 99 29.54 -27.30 13.48
N MET A 100 28.40 -26.70 13.83
CA MET A 100 27.39 -27.36 14.64
C MET A 100 26.04 -26.64 14.60
N THR A 101 25.02 -27.37 15.02
CA THR A 101 23.71 -26.79 15.34
C THR A 101 23.55 -26.73 16.86
N ILE A 102 23.19 -25.56 17.39
CA ILE A 102 22.87 -25.34 18.82
C ILE A 102 21.35 -25.11 18.89
N LYS A 103 20.64 -26.02 19.51
CA LYS A 103 19.18 -26.00 19.56
C LYS A 103 18.67 -26.03 21.00
N GLY A 104 17.94 -25.00 21.41
CA GLY A 104 17.18 -25.02 22.63
C GLY A 104 15.93 -25.90 22.51
N GLN A 105 15.50 -26.50 23.58
CA GLN A 105 14.25 -27.26 23.66
C GLN A 105 13.06 -26.34 23.37
N SER A 106 13.09 -25.11 23.89
CA SER A 106 12.13 -24.06 23.52
C SER A 106 12.74 -22.66 23.71
N LYS A 107 12.32 -21.71 22.89
CA LYS A 107 12.77 -20.30 22.95
C LYS A 107 12.57 -19.70 24.34
N ALA A 108 11.40 -19.87 24.94
CA ALA A 108 11.08 -19.31 26.24
C ALA A 108 11.75 -20.04 27.41
N GLY A 109 11.96 -21.34 27.28
CA GLY A 109 12.47 -22.17 28.37
C GLY A 109 14.00 -22.32 28.40
N THR A 110 14.68 -22.25 27.24
CA THR A 110 16.14 -22.37 27.17
C THR A 110 16.77 -20.99 27.22
N VAL A 111 17.23 -20.58 28.40
CA VAL A 111 17.76 -19.23 28.65
C VAL A 111 19.26 -19.28 29.00
N ILE A 112 20.08 -18.65 28.15
CA ILE A 112 21.51 -18.44 28.44
C ILE A 112 21.68 -17.05 29.02
N ASN A 113 22.12 -16.97 30.27
CA ASN A 113 22.27 -15.73 31.01
C ASN A 113 23.75 -15.35 31.13
N GLY A 114 24.12 -14.27 30.43
CA GLY A 114 25.47 -13.73 30.45
C GLY A 114 25.80 -12.78 31.62
N THR A 115 24.91 -12.70 32.64
CA THR A 115 25.22 -11.85 33.81
C THR A 115 26.56 -12.23 34.46
N GLY A 116 27.45 -11.25 34.60
CA GLY A 116 28.79 -11.44 35.12
C GLY A 116 29.86 -11.74 34.05
N THR A 117 29.50 -11.90 32.77
CA THR A 117 30.48 -11.97 31.69
C THR A 117 31.09 -10.59 31.41
N ASN A 118 32.33 -10.56 31.00
CA ASN A 118 33.01 -9.38 30.43
C ASN A 118 33.30 -9.56 28.94
N ASN A 119 32.76 -10.59 28.33
CA ASN A 119 32.88 -10.92 26.91
C ASN A 119 31.61 -11.60 26.41
N TRP A 120 31.53 -11.93 25.13
CA TRP A 120 30.38 -12.61 24.49
C TRP A 120 30.00 -13.93 25.19
N ILE A 121 28.80 -14.42 24.89
CA ILE A 121 28.40 -15.80 25.21
C ILE A 121 29.09 -16.76 24.22
N PHE A 122 28.97 -16.46 22.90
CA PHE A 122 29.58 -17.26 21.83
C PHE A 122 30.51 -16.42 20.95
N GLY A 123 31.74 -16.89 20.78
CA GLY A 123 32.69 -16.41 19.79
C GLY A 123 32.81 -17.39 18.63
N ILE A 124 32.28 -17.05 17.44
CA ILE A 124 32.29 -17.93 16.27
C ILE A 124 33.53 -17.59 15.44
N LYS A 125 34.37 -18.57 15.21
CA LYS A 125 35.64 -18.40 14.49
C LYS A 125 35.47 -18.42 12.98
N THR A 126 36.39 -17.85 12.24
CA THR A 126 36.44 -17.81 10.78
C THR A 126 36.32 -19.20 10.17
N GLY A 127 35.50 -19.30 9.10
CA GLY A 127 35.25 -20.54 8.36
C GLY A 127 34.32 -21.55 9.04
N VAL A 128 33.76 -21.22 10.19
CA VAL A 128 32.83 -22.07 10.94
C VAL A 128 31.38 -21.75 10.56
N ASN A 129 30.57 -22.79 10.34
CA ASN A 129 29.14 -22.69 10.05
C ASN A 129 28.32 -23.09 11.28
N ILE A 130 27.54 -22.15 11.82
CA ILE A 130 26.74 -22.34 13.02
C ILE A 130 25.27 -22.03 12.74
N LYS A 131 24.40 -22.89 13.29
CA LYS A 131 22.97 -22.62 13.37
C LYS A 131 22.53 -22.62 14.83
N ILE A 132 21.94 -21.49 15.29
CA ILE A 132 21.38 -21.35 16.64
C ILE A 132 19.87 -21.24 16.52
N THR A 133 19.13 -22.09 17.27
CA THR A 133 17.66 -22.10 17.19
C THR A 133 17.01 -22.24 18.56
N ASN A 134 15.85 -21.58 18.74
CA ASN A 134 14.99 -21.74 19.93
C ASN A 134 15.70 -21.41 21.27
N ILE A 135 16.52 -20.35 21.30
CA ILE A 135 17.28 -19.96 22.50
C ILE A 135 17.00 -18.49 22.82
N THR A 136 16.92 -18.19 24.11
CA THR A 136 16.94 -16.83 24.64
C THR A 136 18.31 -16.54 25.26
N LEU A 137 18.99 -15.47 24.78
CA LEU A 137 20.24 -14.95 25.33
C LEU A 137 19.97 -13.62 26.04
N ILE A 138 20.37 -13.52 27.31
CA ILE A 138 20.08 -12.33 28.12
C ILE A 138 21.31 -11.78 28.86
N ASN A 139 21.33 -10.44 29.03
CA ASN A 139 22.20 -9.72 29.97
C ASN A 139 23.70 -10.01 29.81
N SER A 140 24.15 -10.32 28.61
CA SER A 140 25.56 -10.47 28.34
C SER A 140 26.24 -9.10 28.19
N LYS A 141 27.55 -9.04 28.48
CA LYS A 141 28.36 -7.82 28.40
C LYS A 141 29.67 -8.12 27.70
N GLY A 142 29.98 -7.39 26.63
CA GLY A 142 31.23 -7.53 25.88
C GLY A 142 31.82 -6.20 25.48
N MET A 143 33.02 -6.24 24.92
CA MET A 143 33.61 -5.07 24.25
C MET A 143 32.92 -4.85 22.91
N THR A 144 32.74 -5.93 22.11
CA THR A 144 31.99 -5.98 20.89
C THR A 144 31.15 -7.27 20.88
N GLY A 145 29.94 -7.24 20.31
CA GLY A 145 29.09 -8.40 20.28
C GLY A 145 28.71 -8.91 21.68
N GLY A 146 27.91 -8.14 22.42
CA GLY A 146 27.59 -8.48 23.80
C GLY A 146 27.16 -9.93 24.03
N ALA A 147 26.36 -10.52 23.12
CA ALA A 147 26.01 -11.93 23.17
C ALA A 147 26.85 -12.80 22.20
N ILE A 148 27.08 -12.33 20.98
CA ILE A 148 27.78 -13.11 19.95
C ILE A 148 28.78 -12.22 19.20
N SER A 149 30.03 -12.69 19.07
CA SER A 149 31.03 -12.19 18.12
C SER A 149 31.12 -13.18 16.96
N ASN A 150 30.73 -12.77 15.75
CA ASN A 150 30.66 -13.65 14.59
C ASN A 150 31.75 -13.31 13.56
N GLN A 151 32.70 -14.19 13.36
CA GLN A 151 33.68 -14.17 12.27
C GLN A 151 33.47 -15.28 11.24
N GLY A 152 32.40 -16.08 11.36
CA GLY A 152 32.03 -17.18 10.49
C GLY A 152 30.63 -17.01 9.88
N ASN A 153 30.06 -18.10 9.44
CA ASN A 153 28.71 -18.12 8.89
C ASN A 153 27.68 -18.52 9.97
N LEU A 154 26.94 -17.56 10.49
CA LEU A 154 25.94 -17.76 11.53
C LEU A 154 24.53 -17.65 11.02
N THR A 155 23.69 -18.63 11.34
CA THR A 155 22.23 -18.57 11.15
C THR A 155 21.52 -18.64 12.49
N VAL A 156 20.67 -17.66 12.78
CA VAL A 156 19.89 -17.52 14.01
C VAL A 156 18.41 -17.60 13.66
N ILE A 157 17.69 -18.56 14.25
CA ILE A 157 16.27 -18.79 13.95
C ILE A 157 15.49 -18.91 15.27
N ASP A 158 14.34 -18.23 15.35
CA ASP A 158 13.43 -18.28 16.50
C ASP A 158 14.13 -18.00 17.85
N CYS A 159 15.08 -17.07 17.88
CA CYS A 159 15.85 -16.69 19.06
C CYS A 159 15.41 -15.35 19.64
N SER A 160 15.81 -15.10 20.91
CA SER A 160 15.62 -13.81 21.57
C SER A 160 16.93 -13.33 22.17
N PHE A 161 17.25 -12.04 21.93
CA PHE A 161 18.40 -11.33 22.50
C PHE A 161 17.90 -10.15 23.31
N THR A 162 18.08 -10.19 24.62
CA THR A 162 17.49 -9.18 25.51
C THR A 162 18.51 -8.61 26.50
N GLY A 163 18.60 -7.28 26.55
CA GLY A 163 19.38 -6.58 27.56
C GLY A 163 20.91 -6.81 27.47
N SER A 164 21.39 -7.28 26.33
CA SER A 164 22.83 -7.44 26.10
C SER A 164 23.48 -6.09 25.85
N THR A 165 24.71 -5.91 26.33
CA THR A 165 25.44 -4.64 26.25
C THR A 165 26.84 -4.85 25.65
N ALA A 166 27.22 -3.95 24.75
CA ALA A 166 28.60 -3.85 24.27
C ALA A 166 29.14 -2.45 24.49
N THR A 167 30.46 -2.33 24.53
CA THR A 167 31.13 -1.03 24.63
C THR A 167 31.17 -0.36 23.26
N TYR A 168 31.65 -1.05 22.22
CA TYR A 168 31.97 -0.44 20.92
C TYR A 168 31.06 -0.85 19.76
N GLY A 169 30.59 -2.07 19.66
CA GLY A 169 29.77 -2.50 18.52
C GLY A 169 28.92 -3.72 18.80
N GLY A 170 27.68 -3.72 18.24
CA GLY A 170 26.75 -4.82 18.33
C GLY A 170 26.36 -5.21 19.75
N GLY A 171 25.41 -4.49 20.35
CA GLY A 171 24.96 -4.78 21.73
C GLY A 171 24.58 -6.25 21.94
N ALA A 172 24.02 -6.90 20.94
CA ALA A 172 23.78 -8.33 20.92
C ALA A 172 24.79 -9.06 20.01
N ILE A 173 24.91 -8.68 18.75
CA ILE A 173 25.77 -9.39 17.77
C ILE A 173 26.70 -8.43 17.04
N ASP A 174 27.98 -8.76 17.00
CA ASP A 174 28.97 -8.12 16.16
C ASP A 174 29.35 -9.07 15.02
N ASN A 175 29.12 -8.64 13.76
CA ASN A 175 29.22 -9.48 12.57
C ASN A 175 30.32 -9.02 11.62
N PHE A 176 31.32 -9.87 11.36
CA PHE A 176 32.41 -9.63 10.41
C PHE A 176 32.35 -10.50 9.15
N ASP A 177 31.39 -11.47 9.06
CA ASP A 177 31.25 -12.34 7.92
C ASP A 177 29.77 -12.50 7.57
N LYS A 178 29.21 -13.69 7.54
CA LYS A 178 27.82 -13.91 7.16
C LYS A 178 26.91 -14.13 8.36
N LEU A 179 25.83 -13.37 8.44
CA LEU A 179 24.81 -13.47 9.48
C LEU A 179 23.41 -13.49 8.87
N THR A 180 22.67 -14.55 9.18
CA THR A 180 21.25 -14.69 8.78
C THR A 180 20.38 -14.76 10.03
N ILE A 181 19.43 -13.83 10.16
CA ILE A 181 18.48 -13.74 11.27
C ILE A 181 17.06 -14.01 10.74
N ILE A 182 16.37 -14.98 11.34
CA ILE A 182 15.01 -15.35 10.95
C ILE A 182 14.13 -15.43 12.20
N ASN A 183 12.94 -14.83 12.18
CA ASN A 183 11.90 -14.87 13.22
C ASN A 183 12.43 -14.58 14.63
N SER A 184 13.44 -13.71 14.76
CA SER A 184 14.13 -13.47 16.01
C SER A 184 13.85 -12.10 16.57
N THR A 185 14.04 -11.92 17.89
CA THR A 185 13.70 -10.70 18.61
C THR A 185 14.95 -10.13 19.28
N PHE A 186 15.17 -8.83 19.10
CA PHE A 186 16.26 -8.06 19.72
C PHE A 186 15.64 -6.93 20.55
N THR A 187 15.67 -7.05 21.87
CA THR A 187 15.00 -6.11 22.77
C THR A 187 15.97 -5.48 23.76
N SER A 188 15.96 -4.16 23.84
CA SER A 188 16.71 -3.38 24.84
C SER A 188 18.21 -3.72 24.87
N ASN A 189 18.80 -4.07 23.72
CA ASN A 189 20.24 -4.25 23.62
C ASN A 189 20.91 -2.89 23.47
N LYS A 190 22.12 -2.72 24.00
CA LYS A 190 22.74 -1.41 24.15
C LYS A 190 24.22 -1.40 23.77
N VAL A 191 24.63 -0.35 23.05
CA VAL A 191 26.03 0.01 22.87
C VAL A 191 26.31 1.35 23.59
N THR A 192 27.35 1.38 24.41
CA THR A 192 27.63 2.55 25.27
C THR A 192 28.55 3.58 24.67
N ASN A 193 29.48 3.19 23.78
CA ASN A 193 30.46 4.08 23.14
C ASN A 193 30.73 3.70 21.68
N GLY A 194 29.70 3.33 20.92
CA GLY A 194 29.80 2.92 19.50
C GLY A 194 28.45 2.64 18.89
N GLU A 195 28.42 1.82 17.88
CA GLU A 195 27.32 1.69 16.93
C GLU A 195 26.61 0.32 16.98
N GLY A 196 25.37 0.29 16.44
CA GLY A 196 24.62 -0.94 16.29
C GLY A 196 24.09 -1.50 17.60
N GLY A 197 23.07 -0.84 18.19
CA GLY A 197 22.55 -1.19 19.52
C GLY A 197 22.15 -2.65 19.68
N ALA A 198 21.68 -3.30 18.59
CA ALA A 198 21.48 -4.75 18.53
C ALA A 198 22.58 -5.43 17.70
N ILE A 199 22.80 -4.98 16.46
CA ILE A 199 23.71 -5.63 15.51
C ILE A 199 24.67 -4.59 14.91
N CYS A 200 25.96 -4.86 14.94
CA CYS A 200 26.96 -4.18 14.14
C CYS A 200 27.40 -5.11 13.00
N ASN A 201 27.30 -4.66 11.75
CA ASN A 201 27.69 -5.40 10.55
C ASN A 201 28.94 -4.77 9.93
N ASN A 202 30.10 -5.24 10.34
CA ASN A 202 31.43 -4.73 9.97
C ASN A 202 31.94 -5.37 8.68
N GLY A 203 31.57 -4.84 7.53
CA GLY A 203 31.93 -5.39 6.22
C GLY A 203 31.35 -6.77 5.93
N GLY A 204 30.45 -7.25 6.76
CA GLY A 204 29.81 -8.56 6.63
C GLY A 204 28.55 -8.53 5.76
N ILE A 205 27.95 -9.71 5.55
CA ILE A 205 26.68 -9.90 4.87
C ILE A 205 25.62 -10.23 5.93
N LEU A 206 24.70 -9.29 6.16
CA LEU A 206 23.60 -9.42 7.09
C LEU A 206 22.27 -9.62 6.33
N THR A 207 21.56 -10.68 6.66
CA THR A 207 20.18 -10.91 6.18
C THR A 207 19.24 -11.01 7.38
N VAL A 208 18.19 -10.18 7.40
CA VAL A 208 17.18 -10.14 8.46
C VAL A 208 15.81 -10.38 7.86
N ASN A 209 15.13 -11.42 8.31
CA ASN A 209 13.82 -11.78 7.83
C ASN A 209 12.84 -12.03 9.00
N GLY A 210 11.64 -11.42 8.94
CA GLY A 210 10.53 -11.64 9.87
C GLY A 210 10.88 -11.33 11.33
N SER A 211 11.82 -10.41 11.59
CA SER A 211 12.40 -10.21 12.91
C SER A 211 12.00 -8.88 13.53
N THR A 212 12.12 -8.79 14.87
CA THR A 212 11.71 -7.60 15.62
C THR A 212 12.91 -7.00 16.34
N PHE A 213 13.09 -5.69 16.19
CA PHE A 213 14.09 -4.87 16.88
C PHE A 213 13.37 -3.81 17.69
N GLN A 214 13.41 -3.92 19.01
CA GLN A 214 12.64 -3.06 19.89
C GLN A 214 13.50 -2.42 20.98
N ASN A 215 13.40 -1.09 21.13
CA ASN A 215 14.03 -0.32 22.19
C ASN A 215 15.54 -0.55 22.30
N ASN A 216 16.23 -0.85 21.18
CA ASN A 216 17.69 -0.95 21.19
C ASN A 216 18.30 0.44 21.13
N PHE A 217 19.50 0.59 21.72
CA PHE A 217 20.16 1.88 21.87
C PHE A 217 21.65 1.79 21.47
N ALA A 218 22.12 2.75 20.69
CA ALA A 218 23.53 2.93 20.39
C ALA A 218 23.96 4.39 20.57
N ASN A 219 25.02 4.63 21.35
CA ASN A 219 25.46 6.00 21.56
C ASN A 219 26.16 6.61 20.33
N GLY A 220 26.71 5.80 19.41
CA GLY A 220 27.39 6.23 18.19
C GLY A 220 26.50 6.19 16.92
N GLY A 221 25.28 5.61 16.98
CA GLY A 221 24.35 5.55 15.86
C GLY A 221 23.92 4.14 15.46
N GLY A 222 22.87 4.06 14.63
CA GLY A 222 22.23 2.78 14.32
C GLY A 222 21.67 2.11 15.57
N GLY A 223 20.63 2.73 16.17
CA GLY A 223 20.07 2.26 17.44
C GLY A 223 19.73 0.78 17.47
N ALA A 224 19.37 0.18 16.32
CA ALA A 224 19.24 -1.26 16.17
C ALA A 224 20.39 -1.85 15.35
N ILE A 225 20.62 -1.36 14.13
CA ILE A 225 21.60 -1.93 13.19
C ILE A 225 22.55 -0.84 12.70
N TYR A 226 23.85 -1.14 12.72
CA TYR A 226 24.90 -0.41 12.02
C TYR A 226 25.44 -1.26 10.88
N ASN A 227 25.36 -0.77 9.64
CA ASN A 227 25.92 -1.42 8.46
C ASN A 227 27.06 -0.57 7.89
N TYR A 228 28.25 -1.11 7.87
CA TYR A 228 29.47 -0.35 7.66
C TYR A 228 30.46 -1.09 6.76
N ASN A 229 31.22 -0.31 5.98
CA ASN A 229 32.34 -0.83 5.20
C ASN A 229 33.58 -0.97 6.09
N PHE A 230 34.12 -2.17 6.19
CA PHE A 230 35.25 -2.47 7.04
C PHE A 230 36.36 -3.22 6.30
N ASN A 231 37.60 -2.77 6.42
CA ASN A 231 38.78 -3.41 5.79
C ASN A 231 38.56 -3.70 4.29
N SER A 232 38.15 -2.72 3.52
CA SER A 232 37.83 -2.83 2.06
C SER A 232 36.68 -3.80 1.70
N LYS A 233 35.98 -4.34 2.69
CA LYS A 233 34.75 -5.12 2.47
C LYS A 233 33.54 -4.23 2.62
N THR A 234 32.64 -4.32 1.66
CA THR A 234 31.37 -3.57 1.70
C THR A 234 30.36 -4.28 2.59
N GLY A 235 29.93 -3.62 3.65
CA GLY A 235 28.86 -4.11 4.50
C GLY A 235 27.53 -4.17 3.69
N THR A 236 26.93 -5.35 3.63
CA THR A 236 25.65 -5.56 2.95
C THR A 236 24.60 -5.97 3.96
N CYS A 237 23.49 -5.24 3.99
CA CYS A 237 22.36 -5.52 4.88
C CYS A 237 21.07 -5.63 4.07
N THR A 238 20.38 -6.77 4.17
CA THR A 238 19.04 -6.97 3.59
C THR A 238 18.06 -7.20 4.71
N VAL A 239 16.96 -6.42 4.72
CA VAL A 239 15.89 -6.48 5.73
C VAL A 239 14.58 -6.74 5.02
N SER A 240 13.86 -7.78 5.42
CA SER A 240 12.57 -8.17 4.85
C SER A 240 11.56 -8.52 5.95
N GLY A 241 10.30 -8.10 5.81
CA GLY A 241 9.18 -8.45 6.69
C GLY A 241 9.42 -8.16 8.19
N SER A 242 10.27 -7.19 8.52
CA SER A 242 10.77 -6.97 9.88
C SER A 242 10.25 -5.67 10.49
N THR A 243 10.28 -5.60 11.82
CA THR A 243 9.76 -4.46 12.57
C THR A 243 10.86 -3.82 13.43
N PHE A 244 10.99 -2.49 13.33
CA PHE A 244 11.89 -1.66 14.11
C PHE A 244 11.08 -0.65 14.91
N THR A 245 11.01 -0.80 16.23
CA THR A 245 10.17 0.04 17.07
C THR A 245 10.95 0.64 18.24
N GLY A 246 10.89 1.97 18.40
CA GLY A 246 11.45 2.65 19.55
C GLY A 246 12.97 2.54 19.68
N ASN A 247 13.68 2.21 18.59
CA ASN A 247 15.14 2.18 18.62
C ASN A 247 15.69 3.59 18.58
N THR A 248 16.77 3.83 19.31
CA THR A 248 17.29 5.20 19.54
C THR A 248 18.79 5.25 19.34
N ALA A 249 19.25 6.24 18.59
CA ALA A 249 20.64 6.67 18.55
C ALA A 249 20.89 7.74 19.63
N GLY A 250 22.13 7.88 20.05
CA GLY A 250 22.52 8.90 21.04
C GLY A 250 22.39 10.33 20.54
N ILE A 251 22.87 11.28 21.33
CA ILE A 251 22.84 12.70 20.99
C ILE A 251 23.88 13.00 19.90
N ASN A 252 23.50 13.81 18.90
CA ASN A 252 24.30 14.22 17.74
C ASN A 252 24.78 13.06 16.85
N VAL A 253 24.02 11.97 16.81
CA VAL A 253 24.30 10.80 15.97
C VAL A 253 23.07 10.36 15.18
N ASN A 254 23.30 9.48 14.21
CA ASN A 254 22.40 9.24 13.10
C ASN A 254 21.77 7.84 13.11
N GLY A 255 20.58 7.72 12.48
CA GLY A 255 19.95 6.45 12.24
C GLY A 255 19.37 5.80 13.50
N GLY A 256 18.16 6.23 13.90
CA GLY A 256 17.53 5.73 15.12
C GLY A 256 17.30 4.22 15.11
N ALA A 257 16.93 3.65 13.96
CA ALA A 257 16.90 2.20 13.77
C ALA A 257 18.14 1.71 13.02
N ILE A 258 18.43 2.25 11.84
CA ILE A 258 19.51 1.76 10.98
C ILE A 258 20.41 2.93 10.55
N LEU A 259 21.72 2.76 10.75
CA LEU A 259 22.74 3.60 10.13
C LEU A 259 23.46 2.77 9.06
N ASN A 260 23.36 3.20 7.80
CA ASN A 260 24.09 2.63 6.66
C ASN A 260 25.24 3.57 6.28
N ASN A 261 26.43 3.25 6.69
CA ASN A 261 27.62 4.09 6.47
C ASN A 261 28.53 3.47 5.39
N GLY A 262 28.40 3.98 4.17
CA GLY A 262 29.13 3.49 2.99
C GLY A 262 28.66 2.13 2.46
N GLY A 263 27.85 1.38 3.20
CA GLY A 263 27.41 0.04 2.86
C GLY A 263 26.21 0.01 1.89
N ILE A 264 25.73 -1.21 1.60
CA ILE A 264 24.52 -1.46 0.81
C ILE A 264 23.40 -1.88 1.76
N LEU A 265 22.30 -1.13 1.77
CA LEU A 265 21.10 -1.44 2.55
C LEU A 265 19.89 -1.66 1.61
N ALA A 266 19.36 -2.87 1.63
CA ALA A 266 18.12 -3.21 0.95
C ALA A 266 17.00 -3.48 1.98
N VAL A 267 15.90 -2.71 1.89
CA VAL A 267 14.70 -2.86 2.71
C VAL A 267 13.59 -3.33 1.78
N THR A 268 13.20 -4.60 1.90
CA THR A 268 12.24 -5.25 0.98
C THR A 268 11.04 -5.77 1.76
N ASP A 269 9.89 -5.86 1.13
CA ASP A 269 8.69 -6.50 1.67
C ASP A 269 8.25 -5.99 3.07
N ASN A 270 7.14 -5.38 3.19
CA ASN A 270 6.35 -5.10 4.41
C ASN A 270 7.15 -4.80 5.72
N ASN A 271 8.24 -4.05 5.64
CA ASN A 271 8.94 -3.62 6.86
C ASN A 271 8.21 -2.47 7.56
N ALA A 272 8.31 -2.43 8.89
CA ALA A 272 7.74 -1.36 9.70
C ALA A 272 8.82 -0.67 10.54
N PHE A 273 8.98 0.65 10.35
CA PHE A 273 9.82 1.52 11.17
C PHE A 273 8.92 2.47 11.96
N LYS A 274 8.87 2.29 13.28
CA LYS A 274 7.90 2.99 14.11
C LYS A 274 8.55 3.63 15.34
N ASN A 275 8.33 4.94 15.52
CA ASN A 275 8.75 5.68 16.71
C ASN A 275 10.27 5.54 17.00
N ASN A 276 11.11 5.42 15.96
CA ASN A 276 12.56 5.42 16.13
C ASN A 276 13.07 6.86 16.21
N ASN A 277 14.17 7.10 16.92
CA ASN A 277 14.66 8.45 17.25
C ASN A 277 16.17 8.58 17.07
N ALA A 278 16.59 9.69 16.46
CA ALA A 278 17.99 10.07 16.29
C ALA A 278 18.15 11.60 16.18
N SER A 279 19.35 12.07 16.03
CA SER A 279 19.58 13.48 15.65
C SER A 279 19.28 13.73 14.18
N HIS A 280 19.66 12.77 13.30
CA HIS A 280 19.31 12.78 11.88
C HIS A 280 18.85 11.38 11.43
N GLY A 281 17.81 11.31 10.60
CA GLY A 281 17.24 10.06 10.14
C GLY A 281 16.66 9.22 11.27
N GLY A 282 15.52 9.64 11.82
CA GLY A 282 14.88 8.98 12.96
C GLY A 282 14.70 7.48 12.79
N ALA A 283 14.44 7.00 11.57
CA ALA A 283 14.46 5.57 11.25
C ALA A 283 15.79 5.15 10.59
N ILE A 284 16.14 5.74 9.46
CA ILE A 284 17.28 5.34 8.64
C ILE A 284 18.17 6.56 8.34
N CYS A 285 19.46 6.43 8.56
CA CYS A 285 20.46 7.30 7.97
C CYS A 285 21.24 6.52 6.90
N ASN A 286 21.30 7.07 5.67
CA ASN A 286 22.15 6.57 4.59
C ASN A 286 23.31 7.56 4.36
N GLU A 287 24.44 7.30 4.97
CA GLU A 287 25.64 8.13 4.90
C GLU A 287 26.60 7.57 3.87
N GLY A 288 26.61 8.12 2.66
CA GLY A 288 27.50 7.71 1.59
C GLY A 288 27.27 6.30 1.02
N GLY A 289 26.27 5.58 1.50
CA GLY A 289 25.94 4.22 1.08
C GLY A 289 24.87 4.16 -0.01
N ILE A 290 24.46 2.94 -0.35
CA ILE A 290 23.34 2.65 -1.26
C ILE A 290 22.15 2.20 -0.43
N LEU A 291 21.03 2.92 -0.56
CA LEU A 291 19.74 2.58 0.07
C LEU A 291 18.72 2.22 -1.00
N THR A 292 18.17 1.03 -0.92
CA THR A 292 17.03 0.63 -1.76
C THR A 292 15.87 0.21 -0.88
N ILE A 293 14.72 0.87 -1.01
CA ILE A 293 13.47 0.51 -0.32
C ILE A 293 12.45 0.09 -1.37
N LYS A 294 11.94 -1.15 -1.28
CA LYS A 294 10.92 -1.72 -2.17
C LYS A 294 9.86 -2.46 -1.38
N GLY A 295 8.60 -2.36 -1.82
CA GLY A 295 7.51 -3.18 -1.30
C GLY A 295 7.00 -2.73 0.06
N SER A 296 5.94 -1.94 0.07
CA SER A 296 5.04 -1.63 1.21
C SER A 296 5.72 -1.31 2.56
N GLY A 297 6.90 -0.67 2.52
CA GLY A 297 7.58 -0.18 3.73
C GLY A 297 6.74 0.90 4.43
N THR A 298 6.60 0.82 5.75
CA THR A 298 5.90 1.82 6.54
C THR A 298 6.85 2.53 7.51
N PHE A 299 6.83 3.87 7.48
CA PHE A 299 7.61 4.74 8.35
C PHE A 299 6.63 5.61 9.13
N THR A 300 6.44 5.32 10.41
CA THR A 300 5.38 5.96 11.21
C THR A 300 5.93 6.55 12.50
N GLY A 301 5.71 7.86 12.70
CA GLY A 301 6.04 8.55 13.95
C GLY A 301 7.53 8.53 14.28
N ASN A 302 8.42 8.35 13.29
CA ASN A 302 9.85 8.43 13.53
C ASN A 302 10.24 9.90 13.70
N THR A 303 11.21 10.16 14.55
CA THR A 303 11.57 11.50 15.00
C THR A 303 13.05 11.76 14.81
N ALA A 304 13.38 12.91 14.23
CA ALA A 304 14.73 13.44 14.27
C ALA A 304 14.78 14.76 15.06
N ILE A 305 15.95 15.09 15.60
CA ILE A 305 16.13 16.42 16.21
C ILE A 305 16.26 17.47 15.11
N TYR A 306 17.11 17.23 14.11
CA TYR A 306 17.47 18.24 13.10
C TYR A 306 16.91 17.93 11.70
N ASP A 307 17.19 16.74 11.13
CA ASP A 307 16.86 16.48 9.73
C ASP A 307 16.37 15.05 9.46
N GLY A 308 15.39 14.93 8.57
CA GLY A 308 14.86 13.67 8.11
C GLY A 308 14.21 12.84 9.22
N GLY A 309 13.02 13.21 9.65
CA GLY A 309 12.28 12.51 10.71
C GLY A 309 12.22 11.00 10.50
N ALA A 310 12.13 10.53 9.23
CA ALA A 310 12.24 9.12 8.90
C ALA A 310 13.60 8.78 8.27
N ILE A 311 13.99 9.45 7.20
CA ILE A 311 15.19 9.12 6.41
C ILE A 311 16.06 10.34 6.22
N PHE A 312 17.37 10.17 6.47
CA PHE A 312 18.42 11.14 6.17
C PHE A 312 19.36 10.53 5.14
N ASN A 313 19.36 11.08 3.90
CA ASN A 313 20.27 10.66 2.84
C ASN A 313 21.32 11.73 2.62
N TYR A 314 22.56 11.41 2.93
CA TYR A 314 23.63 12.38 3.14
C TYR A 314 24.95 11.97 2.48
N LYS A 315 25.88 12.92 2.30
CA LYS A 315 27.13 12.73 1.55
C LYS A 315 26.82 12.26 0.11
N ASN A 316 27.52 11.26 -0.36
CA ASN A 316 27.32 10.65 -1.68
C ASN A 316 26.28 9.49 -1.65
N GLY A 317 25.34 9.53 -0.71
CA GLY A 317 24.33 8.49 -0.56
C GLY A 317 23.42 8.40 -1.79
N ILE A 318 23.33 7.20 -2.34
CA ILE A 318 22.36 6.86 -3.41
C ILE A 318 21.13 6.29 -2.74
N ALA A 319 19.94 6.79 -3.11
CA ALA A 319 18.72 6.26 -2.55
C ALA A 319 17.62 6.08 -3.62
N SER A 320 16.89 4.97 -3.53
CA SER A 320 15.72 4.67 -4.33
C SER A 320 14.61 4.12 -3.43
N ILE A 321 13.43 4.74 -3.47
CA ILE A 321 12.31 4.43 -2.59
C ILE A 321 11.06 4.23 -3.41
N ASN A 322 10.50 3.04 -3.32
CA ASN A 322 9.31 2.67 -4.08
C ASN A 322 8.23 2.07 -3.16
N ASN A 323 6.96 2.37 -3.44
CA ASN A 323 5.77 1.77 -2.83
C ASN A 323 5.81 1.79 -1.29
N SER A 324 6.12 2.96 -0.68
CA SER A 324 6.28 3.11 0.75
C SER A 324 5.38 4.20 1.33
N ILE A 325 5.08 4.09 2.63
CA ILE A 325 4.18 5.01 3.33
C ILE A 325 4.93 5.70 4.47
N PHE A 326 4.95 7.03 4.44
CA PHE A 326 5.55 7.89 5.46
C PHE A 326 4.45 8.66 6.19
N THR A 327 4.20 8.32 7.45
CA THR A 327 3.08 8.91 8.20
C THR A 327 3.53 9.51 9.53
N GLY A 328 3.24 10.81 9.72
CA GLY A 328 3.45 11.46 11.02
C GLY A 328 4.89 11.45 11.50
N ASN A 329 5.86 11.39 10.57
CA ASN A 329 7.27 11.55 10.92
C ASN A 329 7.54 13.05 11.11
N TYR A 330 8.40 13.39 12.05
CA TYR A 330 8.59 14.80 12.36
C TYR A 330 10.02 15.13 12.86
N VAL A 331 10.34 16.39 12.74
CA VAL A 331 11.57 17.00 13.26
C VAL A 331 11.22 17.90 14.42
N THR A 332 11.99 17.84 15.50
CA THR A 332 11.69 18.56 16.73
C THR A 332 12.31 19.97 16.81
N SER A 333 13.39 20.23 16.06
CA SER A 333 14.01 21.56 15.99
C SER A 333 13.13 22.54 15.21
N ASP A 334 13.00 23.76 15.71
CA ASP A 334 12.24 24.84 15.05
C ASP A 334 12.87 25.31 13.72
N THR A 335 14.10 24.91 13.43
CA THR A 335 14.81 25.16 12.16
C THR A 335 15.11 23.87 11.41
N GLY A 336 14.55 22.75 11.85
CA GLY A 336 14.87 21.44 11.32
C GLY A 336 14.16 21.13 9.99
N SER A 337 14.71 20.21 9.25
CA SER A 337 14.34 19.96 7.86
C SER A 337 13.82 18.55 7.62
N ALA A 338 12.78 18.46 6.77
CA ALA A 338 12.17 17.23 6.27
C ALA A 338 11.54 16.34 7.35
N GLY A 339 10.25 16.45 7.49
CA GLY A 339 9.50 15.57 8.39
C GLY A 339 9.66 14.10 8.05
N ALA A 340 9.76 13.74 6.75
CA ALA A 340 10.03 12.37 6.33
C ALA A 340 11.42 12.17 5.75
N ILE A 341 11.78 12.82 4.64
CA ILE A 341 13.03 12.53 3.92
C ILE A 341 13.84 13.80 3.67
N TYR A 342 15.04 13.85 4.24
CA TYR A 342 16.03 14.86 3.92
C TYR A 342 17.04 14.31 2.92
N HIS A 343 17.22 15.05 1.82
CA HIS A 343 18.16 14.67 0.75
C HIS A 343 19.21 15.74 0.54
N TYR A 344 20.42 15.46 1.02
CA TYR A 344 21.63 16.28 0.86
C TYR A 344 22.77 15.51 0.18
N GLY A 345 22.47 14.34 -0.37
CA GLY A 345 23.41 13.54 -1.16
C GLY A 345 23.63 14.16 -2.55
N THR A 346 24.84 14.03 -3.09
CA THR A 346 25.16 14.55 -4.45
C THR A 346 24.54 13.74 -5.59
N ASN A 347 24.05 12.53 -5.30
CA ASN A 347 23.42 11.64 -6.26
C ASN A 347 21.89 11.88 -6.32
N THR A 348 21.25 11.36 -7.34
CA THR A 348 19.80 11.47 -7.53
C THR A 348 19.05 10.59 -6.50
N LEU A 349 18.09 11.18 -5.79
CA LEU A 349 17.06 10.44 -5.06
C LEU A 349 15.87 10.18 -5.98
N THR A 350 15.47 8.92 -6.09
CA THR A 350 14.28 8.52 -6.85
C THR A 350 13.18 8.03 -5.91
N ILE A 351 11.98 8.59 -6.06
CA ILE A 351 10.79 8.23 -5.26
C ILE A 351 9.65 7.89 -6.21
N SER A 352 9.07 6.70 -6.08
CA SER A 352 7.93 6.29 -6.89
C SER A 352 6.84 5.59 -6.07
N ASP A 353 5.58 5.85 -6.42
CA ASP A 353 4.40 5.21 -5.83
C ASP A 353 4.33 5.30 -4.29
N CYS A 354 4.87 6.37 -3.71
CA CYS A 354 4.93 6.57 -2.27
C CYS A 354 3.80 7.47 -1.74
N THR A 355 3.48 7.30 -0.47
CA THR A 355 2.51 8.17 0.22
C THR A 355 3.17 8.87 1.40
N PHE A 356 3.09 10.20 1.42
CA PHE A 356 3.58 11.06 2.48
C PHE A 356 2.40 11.79 3.12
N LYS A 357 2.10 11.53 4.38
CA LYS A 357 0.96 12.16 5.05
C LYS A 357 1.27 12.57 6.48
N TYR A 358 0.78 13.75 6.85
CA TYR A 358 0.90 14.30 8.21
C TYR A 358 2.35 14.40 8.71
N ASN A 359 3.33 14.51 7.81
CA ASN A 359 4.72 14.74 8.22
C ASN A 359 4.93 16.23 8.51
N TYR A 360 5.85 16.54 9.42
CA TYR A 360 6.07 17.89 9.92
C TYR A 360 7.55 18.23 10.08
N ALA A 361 7.94 19.42 9.61
CA ALA A 361 9.24 20.06 9.88
C ALA A 361 9.11 21.59 9.67
N ALA A 362 10.13 22.36 9.98
CA ALA A 362 10.18 23.78 9.60
C ALA A 362 10.38 23.92 8.08
N HIS A 363 11.19 23.06 7.49
CA HIS A 363 11.55 23.06 6.07
C HIS A 363 11.17 21.74 5.40
N GLY A 364 10.27 21.80 4.38
CA GLY A 364 9.80 20.59 3.67
C GLY A 364 9.04 19.63 4.60
N GLY A 365 7.74 19.83 4.78
CA GLY A 365 6.94 19.03 5.72
C GLY A 365 7.09 17.52 5.50
N ALA A 366 7.19 17.07 4.24
CA ALA A 366 7.57 15.70 3.91
C ALA A 366 9.01 15.60 3.45
N ILE A 367 9.42 16.39 2.46
CA ILE A 367 10.75 16.26 1.83
C ILE A 367 11.44 17.62 1.80
N HIS A 368 12.73 17.64 2.16
CA HIS A 368 13.63 18.75 1.89
C HIS A 368 14.74 18.23 0.98
N ASN A 369 14.87 18.85 -0.21
CA ASN A 369 15.79 18.45 -1.26
C ASN A 369 16.83 19.54 -1.54
N TYR A 370 18.11 19.17 -1.57
CA TYR A 370 19.21 20.05 -1.96
C TYR A 370 19.90 19.65 -3.28
N ASN A 371 19.54 18.52 -3.87
CA ASN A 371 20.18 18.00 -5.07
C ASN A 371 19.15 17.47 -6.08
N ASN A 372 19.48 16.43 -6.83
CA ASN A 372 18.57 15.89 -7.83
C ASN A 372 17.49 15.01 -7.18
N LEU A 373 16.23 15.35 -7.38
CA LEU A 373 15.07 14.59 -6.89
C LEU A 373 14.09 14.29 -8.02
N ILE A 374 13.80 13.01 -8.21
CA ILE A 374 12.79 12.54 -9.17
C ILE A 374 11.66 11.87 -8.40
N ILE A 375 10.43 12.36 -8.62
CA ILE A 375 9.22 11.83 -7.99
C ILE A 375 8.22 11.43 -9.06
N SER A 376 7.67 10.21 -8.97
CA SER A 376 6.60 9.76 -9.84
C SER A 376 5.49 9.05 -9.06
N GLY A 377 4.24 9.15 -9.52
CA GLY A 377 3.10 8.41 -8.99
C GLY A 377 2.83 8.57 -7.49
N SER A 378 3.42 9.58 -6.85
CA SER A 378 3.43 9.69 -5.38
C SER A 378 2.36 10.64 -4.85
N THR A 379 1.99 10.49 -3.58
CA THR A 379 0.90 11.24 -2.97
C THR A 379 1.36 11.95 -1.70
N PHE A 380 1.13 13.26 -1.63
CA PHE A 380 1.47 14.15 -0.51
C PHE A 380 0.19 14.73 0.10
N ILE A 381 -0.16 14.31 1.31
CA ILE A 381 -1.43 14.67 1.95
C ILE A 381 -1.18 15.30 3.31
N SER A 382 -1.70 16.51 3.53
CA SER A 382 -1.75 17.15 4.86
C SER A 382 -0.38 17.18 5.56
N ASN A 383 0.71 17.32 4.80
CA ASN A 383 2.02 17.60 5.38
C ASN A 383 2.09 19.09 5.75
N ASN A 384 2.86 19.43 6.76
CA ASN A 384 2.90 20.79 7.29
C ASN A 384 4.33 21.27 7.53
N ALA A 385 4.60 22.53 7.15
CA ALA A 385 5.89 23.18 7.35
C ALA A 385 5.75 24.71 7.50
N THR A 386 6.83 25.37 7.83
CA THR A 386 6.95 26.82 7.60
C THR A 386 7.19 27.07 6.11
N ASN A 387 8.08 26.30 5.49
CA ASN A 387 8.43 26.41 4.09
C ASN A 387 8.20 25.07 3.37
N GLY A 388 7.46 25.11 2.24
CA GLY A 388 7.18 23.90 1.44
C GLY A 388 6.37 22.87 2.22
N GLY A 389 5.06 23.02 2.34
CA GLY A 389 4.20 22.15 3.16
C GLY A 389 4.38 20.67 2.88
N ALA A 390 4.60 20.30 1.61
CA ALA A 390 5.04 18.95 1.24
C ALA A 390 6.54 18.93 0.93
N ILE A 391 7.01 19.80 0.05
CA ILE A 391 8.40 19.79 -0.44
C ILE A 391 9.00 21.18 -0.35
N GLU A 392 10.19 21.28 0.22
CA GLU A 392 11.10 22.39 -0.01
C GLU A 392 12.22 21.92 -0.93
N ASN A 393 12.42 22.66 -2.01
CA ASN A 393 13.39 22.30 -3.05
C ASN A 393 14.49 23.34 -3.18
N GLY A 394 15.72 22.96 -2.93
CA GLY A 394 16.92 23.73 -3.19
C GLY A 394 17.83 23.11 -4.26
N GLY A 395 17.35 22.10 -4.98
CA GLY A 395 18.06 21.42 -6.09
C GLY A 395 17.17 21.13 -7.28
N ASN A 396 17.62 20.34 -8.22
CA ASN A 396 16.81 19.96 -9.39
C ASN A 396 15.65 19.04 -8.99
N LEU A 397 14.42 19.44 -9.29
CA LEU A 397 13.21 18.70 -8.96
C LEU A 397 12.45 18.31 -10.22
N ASN A 398 12.15 17.04 -10.37
CA ASN A 398 11.29 16.55 -11.45
C ASN A 398 10.15 15.71 -10.84
N ILE A 399 8.91 16.15 -11.03
CA ILE A 399 7.69 15.50 -10.50
C ILE A 399 6.77 15.16 -11.66
N THR A 400 6.32 13.90 -11.72
CA THR A 400 5.35 13.44 -12.71
C THR A 400 4.26 12.62 -12.05
N GLY A 401 3.00 12.82 -12.46
CA GLY A 401 1.88 11.96 -12.11
C GLY A 401 1.55 11.87 -10.61
N SER A 402 1.90 12.89 -9.85
CA SER A 402 1.79 12.88 -8.39
C SER A 402 0.60 13.71 -7.89
N THR A 403 0.21 13.52 -6.63
CA THR A 403 -0.89 14.25 -6.01
C THR A 403 -0.41 15.06 -4.80
N PHE A 404 -0.75 16.33 -4.76
CA PHE A 404 -0.51 17.24 -3.63
C PHE A 404 -1.84 17.80 -3.13
N THR A 405 -2.27 17.42 -1.93
CA THR A 405 -3.55 17.86 -1.39
C THR A 405 -3.53 18.13 0.10
N GLY A 406 -4.12 19.26 0.51
CA GLY A 406 -4.26 19.60 1.91
C GLY A 406 -2.94 19.92 2.63
N ASN A 407 -1.82 20.07 1.91
CA ASN A 407 -0.56 20.45 2.52
C ASN A 407 -0.60 21.94 2.91
N THR A 408 0.05 22.29 4.01
CA THR A 408 -0.03 23.62 4.59
C THR A 408 1.36 24.18 4.92
N ALA A 409 1.56 25.46 4.65
CA ALA A 409 2.80 26.14 4.99
C ALA A 409 2.59 27.64 5.22
N THR A 410 3.62 28.33 5.65
CA THR A 410 3.69 29.80 5.55
C THR A 410 3.97 30.20 4.11
N ASN A 411 4.93 29.51 3.44
CA ASN A 411 5.31 29.76 2.07
C ASN A 411 5.32 28.45 1.26
N GLY A 412 4.65 28.43 0.09
CA GLY A 412 4.55 27.24 -0.75
C GLY A 412 3.73 26.12 -0.08
N GLY A 413 2.40 26.23 -0.09
CA GLY A 413 1.54 25.27 0.61
C GLY A 413 1.79 23.80 0.23
N ALA A 414 2.12 23.53 -1.04
CA ALA A 414 2.65 22.23 -1.44
C ALA A 414 4.16 22.26 -1.65
N ILE A 415 4.67 23.18 -2.49
CA ILE A 415 6.06 23.23 -2.90
C ILE A 415 6.62 24.64 -2.70
N LEU A 416 7.76 24.76 -2.04
CA LEU A 416 8.62 25.92 -2.10
C LEU A 416 9.84 25.56 -2.96
N ASN A 417 10.09 26.31 -4.02
CA ASN A 417 11.31 26.23 -4.84
C ASN A 417 12.25 27.38 -4.45
N SER A 418 13.48 27.05 -4.05
CA SER A 418 14.46 28.00 -3.56
C SER A 418 15.71 27.99 -4.45
N TYR A 419 15.80 28.95 -5.38
CA TYR A 419 16.96 29.17 -6.28
C TYR A 419 17.33 27.97 -7.16
N ALA A 420 16.38 27.13 -7.52
CA ALA A 420 16.61 25.87 -8.22
C ALA A 420 15.60 25.66 -9.37
N ASP A 421 15.78 24.60 -10.14
CA ASP A 421 14.87 24.26 -11.23
C ASP A 421 13.86 23.19 -10.78
N ALA A 422 12.57 23.44 -11.02
CA ALA A 422 11.49 22.53 -10.68
C ALA A 422 10.56 22.31 -11.89
N ASN A 423 10.44 21.05 -12.31
CA ASN A 423 9.49 20.60 -13.31
C ASN A 423 8.40 19.76 -12.63
N VAL A 424 7.15 20.19 -12.74
CA VAL A 424 6.00 19.52 -12.15
C VAL A 424 4.94 19.34 -13.22
N HIS A 425 4.74 18.11 -13.68
CA HIS A 425 3.85 17.83 -14.80
C HIS A 425 2.89 16.67 -14.49
N PHE A 426 1.74 16.63 -15.18
CA PHE A 426 0.75 15.57 -15.12
C PHE A 426 0.29 15.23 -13.70
N SER A 427 0.40 16.18 -12.79
CA SER A 427 0.13 16.02 -11.36
C SER A 427 -1.17 16.71 -10.95
N ARG A 428 -1.75 16.27 -9.84
CA ARG A 428 -2.90 16.93 -9.22
C ARG A 428 -2.43 17.79 -8.07
N ILE A 429 -2.66 19.10 -8.17
CA ILE A 429 -2.28 20.07 -7.15
C ILE A 429 -3.54 20.82 -6.72
N PHE A 430 -4.12 20.43 -5.57
CA PHE A 430 -5.42 20.93 -5.17
C PHE A 430 -5.59 21.00 -3.64
N GLY A 431 -6.18 22.09 -3.16
CA GLY A 431 -6.57 22.26 -1.76
C GLY A 431 -5.38 22.44 -0.79
N ASN A 432 -4.20 22.80 -1.30
CA ASN A 432 -3.06 23.19 -0.48
C ASN A 432 -3.23 24.64 -0.01
N LYS A 433 -2.57 25.03 1.09
CA LYS A 433 -2.71 26.35 1.71
C LYS A 433 -1.38 26.95 2.11
N ALA A 434 -1.18 28.20 1.79
CA ALA A 434 -0.11 29.01 2.38
C ALA A 434 -0.69 30.26 3.03
N THR A 435 -0.08 30.73 4.12
CA THR A 435 -0.52 31.95 4.79
C THR A 435 0.03 33.21 4.14
N ASN A 436 1.20 33.11 3.47
CA ASN A 436 1.84 34.23 2.80
C ASN A 436 1.85 34.07 1.28
N TYR A 437 2.68 33.16 0.74
CA TYR A 437 2.96 33.10 -0.70
C TYR A 437 2.74 31.71 -1.26
N GLY A 438 2.06 31.66 -2.45
CA GLY A 438 1.88 30.45 -3.25
C GLY A 438 1.12 29.34 -2.50
N SER A 439 -0.21 29.39 -2.49
CA SER A 439 -0.98 28.37 -1.79
C SER A 439 -0.70 26.94 -2.29
N SER A 440 -0.18 26.81 -3.51
CA SER A 440 0.33 25.56 -4.04
C SER A 440 1.83 25.59 -4.24
N ILE A 441 2.34 26.52 -5.05
CA ILE A 441 3.77 26.64 -5.38
C ILE A 441 4.25 28.05 -5.08
N ASN A 442 5.33 28.18 -4.33
CA ASN A 442 6.08 29.42 -4.19
C ASN A 442 7.45 29.23 -4.85
N ASN A 443 7.78 30.11 -5.80
CA ASN A 443 9.12 30.17 -6.40
C ASN A 443 9.90 31.34 -5.78
N ASN A 444 10.89 31.04 -4.98
CA ASN A 444 11.81 32.00 -4.39
C ASN A 444 13.15 32.02 -5.16
N GLY A 445 13.07 32.18 -6.49
CA GLY A 445 14.22 32.15 -7.40
C GLY A 445 14.38 30.81 -8.13
N GLY A 446 15.12 30.84 -9.24
CA GLY A 446 15.21 29.71 -10.15
C GLY A 446 14.03 29.63 -11.12
N THR A 447 13.86 28.47 -11.76
CA THR A 447 12.79 28.24 -12.75
C THR A 447 11.75 27.25 -12.23
N VAL A 448 10.48 27.48 -12.54
CA VAL A 448 9.39 26.54 -12.26
C VAL A 448 8.57 26.33 -13.52
N ASP A 449 8.59 25.13 -14.06
CA ASP A 449 7.62 24.69 -15.07
C ASP A 449 6.54 23.83 -14.41
N ALA A 450 5.34 24.38 -14.29
CA ALA A 450 4.17 23.73 -13.71
C ALA A 450 3.06 23.50 -14.75
N ALA A 451 3.41 23.38 -16.03
CA ALA A 451 2.48 23.09 -17.11
C ALA A 451 1.84 21.69 -16.97
N LEU A 452 0.71 21.50 -17.65
CA LEU A 452 0.03 20.20 -17.77
C LEU A 452 -0.31 19.54 -16.42
N ASN A 453 -0.63 20.34 -15.39
CA ASN A 453 -1.15 19.84 -14.12
C ASN A 453 -2.67 20.05 -14.02
N TRP A 454 -3.32 19.22 -13.19
CA TRP A 454 -4.69 19.42 -12.78
C TRP A 454 -4.75 20.29 -11.49
N TRP A 455 -5.45 21.43 -11.57
CA TRP A 455 -5.53 22.44 -10.51
C TRP A 455 -6.87 22.43 -9.76
N GLY A 456 -7.65 21.35 -9.87
CA GLY A 456 -8.94 21.20 -9.21
C GLY A 456 -10.15 21.74 -9.99
N SER A 457 -9.94 22.46 -11.10
CA SER A 457 -10.98 22.92 -12.02
C SER A 457 -10.44 23.11 -13.44
N ASN A 458 -11.35 23.18 -14.42
CA ASN A 458 -11.00 23.46 -15.82
C ASN A 458 -10.52 24.90 -16.04
N THR A 459 -10.65 25.80 -15.06
CA THR A 459 -10.19 27.18 -15.14
C THR A 459 -8.69 27.35 -14.88
N GLY A 460 -8.00 26.25 -14.52
CA GLY A 460 -6.58 26.25 -14.18
C GLY A 460 -6.28 26.68 -12.76
N PRO A 461 -5.04 27.13 -12.47
CA PRO A 461 -4.63 27.54 -11.12
C PRO A 461 -5.44 28.76 -10.67
N ALA A 462 -5.96 28.70 -9.43
CA ALA A 462 -6.63 29.84 -8.81
C ALA A 462 -5.63 30.98 -8.53
N ALA A 463 -6.14 32.19 -8.41
CA ALA A 463 -5.31 33.33 -8.03
C ALA A 463 -4.57 33.06 -6.72
N GLY A 464 -3.27 33.38 -6.65
CA GLY A 464 -2.42 33.11 -5.50
C GLY A 464 -2.01 31.65 -5.30
N SER A 465 -2.40 30.74 -6.20
CA SER A 465 -1.93 29.36 -6.16
C SER A 465 -0.43 29.25 -6.46
N ILE A 466 0.06 30.07 -7.35
CA ILE A 466 1.47 30.16 -7.75
C ILE A 466 1.97 31.57 -7.45
N TYR A 467 3.15 31.68 -6.87
CA TYR A 467 3.82 32.95 -6.57
C TYR A 467 5.28 32.90 -7.00
N GLY A 468 5.86 34.05 -7.39
CA GLY A 468 7.27 34.17 -7.79
C GLY A 468 7.60 33.66 -9.19
N THR A 469 6.60 33.20 -9.95
CA THR A 469 6.72 32.85 -11.36
C THR A 469 5.38 33.05 -12.07
N SER A 470 5.38 33.05 -13.41
CA SER A 470 4.15 33.15 -14.21
C SER A 470 3.30 31.88 -14.07
N ASN A 471 1.98 32.05 -14.10
CA ASN A 471 1.09 30.92 -14.22
C ASN A 471 1.34 30.15 -15.52
N PRO A 472 1.21 28.80 -15.51
CA PRO A 472 1.33 28.00 -16.71
C PRO A 472 0.30 28.40 -17.76
N THR A 473 0.68 28.41 -19.03
CA THR A 473 -0.23 28.68 -20.15
C THR A 473 -1.07 27.47 -20.56
N THR A 474 -0.68 26.29 -20.11
CA THR A 474 -1.34 25.01 -20.37
C THR A 474 -1.56 24.22 -19.07
N TRP A 475 -2.75 23.70 -18.91
CA TRP A 475 -3.12 22.83 -17.78
C TRP A 475 -4.13 21.76 -18.21
N LEU A 476 -4.19 20.66 -17.48
CA LEU A 476 -5.13 19.57 -17.76
C LEU A 476 -6.56 20.00 -17.43
N ILE A 477 -7.50 19.55 -18.26
CA ILE A 477 -8.94 19.75 -18.02
C ILE A 477 -9.65 18.41 -17.85
N LEU A 478 -10.65 18.39 -16.98
CA LEU A 478 -11.57 17.27 -16.89
C LEU A 478 -12.46 17.26 -18.12
N ASN A 479 -12.59 16.12 -18.78
CA ASN A 479 -13.51 15.86 -19.87
C ASN A 479 -14.47 14.74 -19.49
N ILE A 480 -15.68 14.69 -20.11
CA ILE A 480 -16.65 13.62 -19.94
C ILE A 480 -17.19 13.17 -21.30
N THR A 481 -17.10 11.89 -21.57
CA THR A 481 -17.66 11.25 -22.77
C THR A 481 -18.57 10.10 -22.39
N ALA A 482 -19.48 9.70 -23.31
CA ALA A 482 -20.36 8.56 -23.14
C ALA A 482 -20.47 7.80 -24.45
N PHE A 483 -20.31 6.49 -24.38
CA PHE A 483 -20.47 5.64 -25.58
C PHE A 483 -21.11 4.30 -25.22
N PRO A 484 -22.19 3.93 -25.93
CA PRO A 484 -23.01 4.75 -26.83
C PRO A 484 -23.79 5.86 -26.06
N ASN A 485 -24.08 6.99 -26.73
CA ASN A 485 -24.86 8.10 -26.14
C ASN A 485 -26.38 7.91 -26.25
N VAL A 486 -26.83 6.82 -26.89
CA VAL A 486 -28.21 6.35 -26.94
C VAL A 486 -28.24 4.87 -26.59
N ILE A 487 -29.00 4.51 -25.59
CA ILE A 487 -29.17 3.12 -25.13
C ILE A 487 -30.65 2.74 -24.97
N ASN A 488 -30.94 1.47 -25.03
CA ASN A 488 -32.26 0.93 -24.71
C ASN A 488 -32.45 0.74 -23.20
N ASN A 489 -33.66 0.50 -22.75
CA ASN A 489 -33.93 0.05 -21.37
C ASN A 489 -33.03 -1.13 -21.03
N ASN A 490 -32.45 -1.11 -19.81
CA ASN A 490 -31.51 -2.12 -19.28
C ASN A 490 -30.20 -2.29 -20.06
N ALA A 491 -29.96 -1.58 -21.14
CA ALA A 491 -28.68 -1.55 -21.83
C ALA A 491 -27.67 -0.67 -21.08
N ILE A 492 -26.42 -0.76 -21.45
CA ILE A 492 -25.31 -0.05 -20.80
C ILE A 492 -24.69 1.00 -21.73
N SER A 493 -24.18 2.05 -21.10
CA SER A 493 -23.28 3.05 -21.72
C SER A 493 -22.03 3.17 -20.85
N THR A 494 -20.85 3.19 -21.48
CA THR A 494 -19.60 3.49 -20.80
C THR A 494 -19.45 5.00 -20.72
N ILE A 495 -19.27 5.49 -19.50
CA ILE A 495 -19.01 6.90 -19.20
C ILE A 495 -17.54 7.03 -18.86
N THR A 496 -16.83 7.83 -19.62
CA THR A 496 -15.42 8.11 -19.38
C THR A 496 -15.27 9.56 -18.93
N ALA A 497 -14.63 9.74 -17.76
CA ALA A 497 -14.12 11.02 -17.31
C ALA A 497 -12.61 10.97 -17.35
N ASP A 498 -11.95 11.93 -17.97
CA ASP A 498 -10.50 11.89 -18.18
C ASP A 498 -9.86 13.27 -18.07
N LEU A 499 -8.55 13.27 -17.80
CA LEU A 499 -7.65 14.41 -17.74
C LEU A 499 -6.62 14.35 -18.90
N THR A 500 -6.98 13.80 -20.05
CA THR A 500 -6.05 13.55 -21.17
C THR A 500 -5.91 14.72 -22.15
N HIS A 501 -6.61 15.81 -21.91
CA HIS A 501 -6.52 17.01 -22.75
C HIS A 501 -6.14 18.22 -21.90
N ASP A 502 -5.41 19.14 -22.53
CA ASP A 502 -5.14 20.44 -21.94
C ASP A 502 -6.24 21.47 -22.26
N ASN A 503 -6.15 22.66 -21.68
CA ASN A 503 -7.07 23.79 -21.86
C ASN A 503 -7.07 24.37 -23.29
N LYS A 504 -6.16 23.93 -24.16
CA LYS A 504 -6.11 24.29 -25.58
C LYS A 504 -6.67 23.18 -26.47
N GLY A 505 -7.10 22.07 -25.88
CA GLY A 505 -7.67 20.90 -26.56
C GLY A 505 -6.65 19.91 -27.09
N THR A 506 -5.37 20.06 -26.74
CA THR A 506 -4.33 19.12 -27.16
C THR A 506 -4.44 17.83 -26.34
N TYR A 507 -4.45 16.69 -27.04
CA TYR A 507 -4.41 15.38 -26.41
C TYR A 507 -3.00 15.02 -25.93
N HIS A 508 -2.90 14.52 -24.72
CA HIS A 508 -1.67 14.01 -24.11
C HIS A 508 -1.81 12.51 -23.83
N ASN A 509 -0.78 11.74 -24.20
CA ASN A 509 -0.79 10.29 -24.06
C ASN A 509 -0.67 9.89 -22.57
N PRO A 510 -1.64 9.14 -22.01
CA PRO A 510 -1.58 8.68 -20.62
C PRO A 510 -0.36 7.83 -20.26
N ALA A 511 0.31 7.20 -21.23
CA ALA A 511 1.55 6.46 -21.00
C ALA A 511 2.73 7.32 -20.51
N LEU A 512 2.60 8.64 -20.52
CA LEU A 512 3.61 9.57 -20.00
C LEU A 512 3.54 9.76 -18.46
N GLY A 513 2.75 8.96 -17.75
CA GLY A 513 2.67 8.97 -16.27
C GLY A 513 1.69 9.99 -15.72
N TYR A 514 0.41 9.87 -16.04
CA TYR A 514 -0.64 10.70 -15.46
C TYR A 514 -0.94 10.29 -14.01
N VAL A 515 -1.49 11.24 -13.25
CA VAL A 515 -1.94 11.00 -11.90
C VAL A 515 -2.94 9.84 -11.83
N SER A 516 -2.66 8.89 -10.95
CA SER A 516 -3.47 7.71 -10.69
C SER A 516 -4.03 7.71 -9.26
N GLY A 517 -4.98 6.84 -8.97
CA GLY A 517 -5.52 6.68 -7.63
C GLY A 517 -6.54 7.73 -7.19
N ILE A 518 -6.80 8.77 -7.99
CA ILE A 518 -7.83 9.78 -7.68
C ILE A 518 -9.24 9.23 -7.93
N LYS A 519 -10.20 9.62 -7.10
CA LYS A 519 -11.59 9.16 -7.19
C LYS A 519 -12.46 10.18 -7.90
N VAL A 520 -13.07 9.77 -9.02
CA VAL A 520 -14.11 10.53 -9.71
C VAL A 520 -15.47 10.06 -9.25
N THR A 521 -16.32 10.98 -8.81
CA THR A 521 -17.71 10.68 -8.40
C THR A 521 -18.65 10.85 -9.57
N PHE A 522 -19.42 9.79 -9.89
CA PHE A 522 -20.43 9.82 -10.91
C PHE A 522 -21.84 9.81 -10.30
N THR A 523 -22.76 10.55 -10.90
CA THR A 523 -24.18 10.51 -10.54
C THR A 523 -25.03 10.50 -11.80
N THR A 524 -26.26 10.02 -11.72
CA THR A 524 -27.22 10.01 -12.84
C THR A 524 -28.62 10.38 -12.39
N THR A 525 -29.42 10.99 -13.27
CA THR A 525 -30.83 11.29 -13.02
C THR A 525 -31.76 10.12 -13.38
N LEU A 526 -31.32 9.24 -14.28
CA LEU A 526 -32.07 8.05 -14.70
C LEU A 526 -31.14 6.84 -14.79
N GLY A 527 -31.65 5.65 -14.46
CA GLY A 527 -30.87 4.42 -14.44
C GLY A 527 -30.00 4.32 -13.19
N THR A 528 -28.95 3.50 -13.26
CA THR A 528 -27.95 3.31 -12.19
C THR A 528 -26.54 3.47 -12.75
N ILE A 529 -25.62 4.01 -11.94
CA ILE A 529 -24.24 4.23 -12.34
C ILE A 529 -23.26 3.80 -11.22
N SER A 530 -22.14 3.23 -11.60
CA SER A 530 -21.06 2.88 -10.65
C SER A 530 -20.33 4.13 -10.17
N SER A 531 -20.19 4.29 -8.85
CA SER A 531 -19.54 5.48 -8.25
C SER A 531 -19.15 5.22 -6.80
N PRO A 532 -18.01 5.77 -6.29
CA PRO A 532 -16.97 6.45 -7.07
C PRO A 532 -16.13 5.47 -7.89
N VAL A 533 -15.40 5.98 -8.89
CA VAL A 533 -14.46 5.21 -9.71
C VAL A 533 -13.06 5.80 -9.55
N THR A 534 -12.08 4.93 -9.34
CA THR A 534 -10.68 5.33 -9.28
C THR A 534 -10.12 5.51 -10.69
N ALA A 535 -9.50 6.66 -10.95
CA ALA A 535 -8.81 6.91 -12.19
C ALA A 535 -7.47 6.15 -12.24
N ILE A 536 -7.17 5.62 -13.40
CA ILE A 536 -5.87 5.01 -13.75
C ILE A 536 -5.32 5.82 -14.90
N ASN A 537 -4.11 6.32 -14.76
CA ASN A 537 -3.46 7.20 -15.75
C ASN A 537 -4.39 8.35 -16.20
N GLY A 538 -5.02 9.04 -15.24
CA GLY A 538 -5.93 10.15 -15.50
C GLY A 538 -7.29 9.77 -16.07
N ILE A 539 -7.65 8.50 -16.23
CA ILE A 539 -8.90 8.04 -16.85
C ILE A 539 -9.76 7.24 -15.86
N ALA A 540 -10.99 7.67 -15.65
CA ALA A 540 -12.00 6.96 -14.86
C ALA A 540 -13.14 6.50 -15.76
N LYS A 541 -13.42 5.18 -15.81
CA LYS A 541 -14.50 4.61 -16.62
C LYS A 541 -15.60 4.05 -15.71
N SER A 542 -16.82 4.58 -15.84
CA SER A 542 -18.01 4.11 -15.13
C SER A 542 -19.01 3.52 -16.11
N THR A 543 -19.95 2.73 -15.61
CA THR A 543 -21.02 2.11 -16.41
C THR A 543 -22.37 2.63 -15.97
N LEU A 544 -23.06 3.33 -16.88
CA LEU A 544 -24.49 3.64 -16.75
C LEU A 544 -25.30 2.46 -17.26
N LYS A 545 -26.17 1.91 -16.43
CA LYS A 545 -27.21 0.95 -16.83
C LYS A 545 -28.55 1.66 -16.92
N GLY A 546 -29.15 1.69 -18.10
CA GLY A 546 -30.48 2.26 -18.35
C GLY A 546 -31.54 1.57 -17.50
N GLY A 547 -32.39 2.36 -16.83
CA GLY A 547 -33.56 1.84 -16.10
C GLY A 547 -34.74 1.52 -16.99
N LEU A 548 -35.89 1.26 -16.37
CA LEU A 548 -37.18 1.06 -17.07
C LEU A 548 -37.79 2.38 -17.56
N ILE A 549 -37.37 3.51 -17.01
CA ILE A 549 -37.83 4.84 -17.36
C ILE A 549 -37.00 5.36 -18.54
N SER A 550 -37.67 5.64 -19.65
CA SER A 550 -37.06 6.28 -20.82
C SER A 550 -36.93 7.79 -20.64
N GLY A 551 -35.97 8.39 -21.31
CA GLY A 551 -35.74 9.82 -21.25
C GLY A 551 -34.26 10.18 -21.38
N ASN A 552 -33.93 11.43 -21.12
CA ASN A 552 -32.55 11.91 -21.09
C ASN A 552 -32.00 11.74 -19.69
N ALA A 553 -31.11 10.76 -19.52
CA ALA A 553 -30.30 10.62 -18.31
C ALA A 553 -29.19 11.67 -18.33
N ILE A 554 -29.15 12.55 -17.33
CA ILE A 554 -28.03 13.46 -17.13
C ILE A 554 -27.04 12.77 -16.22
N VAL A 555 -25.91 12.38 -16.78
CA VAL A 555 -24.77 11.83 -16.02
C VAL A 555 -23.82 12.98 -15.68
N SER A 556 -23.45 13.07 -14.40
CA SER A 556 -22.45 14.03 -13.94
C SER A 556 -21.19 13.29 -13.50
N ALA A 557 -20.01 13.82 -13.87
CA ALA A 557 -18.73 13.45 -13.31
C ALA A 557 -18.21 14.63 -12.48
N LYS A 558 -17.79 14.36 -11.24
CA LYS A 558 -17.20 15.36 -10.34
C LYS A 558 -15.82 14.91 -9.90
N LEU A 559 -14.86 15.81 -10.08
CA LEU A 559 -13.50 15.72 -9.56
C LEU A 559 -13.15 17.08 -8.93
N ASP A 560 -12.80 17.09 -7.67
CA ASP A 560 -12.51 18.30 -6.90
C ASP A 560 -13.65 19.33 -7.00
N ASN A 561 -13.36 20.53 -7.48
CA ASN A 561 -14.36 21.59 -7.69
C ASN A 561 -15.06 21.51 -9.05
N GLN A 562 -14.55 20.70 -9.98
CA GLN A 562 -15.11 20.59 -11.32
C GLN A 562 -16.24 19.56 -11.36
N LYS A 563 -17.37 19.94 -11.93
CA LYS A 563 -18.48 19.06 -12.27
C LYS A 563 -18.85 19.24 -13.74
N LEU A 564 -18.91 18.16 -14.48
CA LEU A 564 -19.36 18.13 -15.88
C LEU A 564 -20.55 17.22 -16.03
N ASN A 565 -21.42 17.55 -17.02
CA ASN A 565 -22.61 16.80 -17.32
C ASN A 565 -22.59 16.27 -18.75
N LYS A 566 -23.11 15.05 -18.94
CA LYS A 566 -23.33 14.43 -20.25
C LYS A 566 -24.74 13.87 -20.32
N SER A 567 -25.45 14.14 -21.40
CA SER A 567 -26.78 13.59 -21.64
C SER A 567 -26.68 12.28 -22.41
N ILE A 568 -27.37 11.25 -21.93
CA ILE A 568 -27.52 9.96 -22.56
C ILE A 568 -29.03 9.68 -22.75
N LYS A 569 -29.44 9.35 -23.96
CA LYS A 569 -30.83 9.05 -24.26
C LYS A 569 -31.14 7.58 -23.97
N ILE A 570 -32.08 7.33 -23.06
CA ILE A 570 -32.61 5.99 -22.79
C ILE A 570 -33.89 5.81 -23.57
N LEU A 571 -33.88 4.88 -24.51
CA LEU A 571 -35.06 4.54 -25.34
C LEU A 571 -35.88 3.46 -24.65
N ASP A 572 -37.18 3.65 -24.64
CA ASP A 572 -38.11 2.61 -24.24
C ASP A 572 -38.38 1.65 -25.40
N ILE A 573 -37.95 0.41 -25.22
CA ILE A 573 -38.19 -0.69 -26.16
C ILE A 573 -39.07 -1.78 -25.56
N ILE A 574 -39.64 -1.55 -24.37
CA ILE A 574 -40.39 -2.56 -23.63
C ILE A 574 -41.89 -2.49 -24.05
N PRO A 575 -42.42 -3.51 -24.71
CA PRO A 575 -43.83 -3.54 -25.07
C PRO A 575 -44.74 -3.60 -23.83
N PRO A 576 -45.90 -2.94 -23.88
CA PRO A 576 -46.89 -3.03 -22.82
C PRO A 576 -47.38 -4.47 -22.62
N LYS A 577 -47.45 -4.91 -21.35
CA LYS A 577 -47.95 -6.23 -20.95
C LYS A 577 -49.27 -6.09 -20.20
N ILE A 578 -50.18 -7.05 -20.39
CA ILE A 578 -51.42 -7.11 -19.61
C ILE A 578 -51.10 -7.67 -18.22
N THR A 579 -51.45 -6.92 -17.18
CA THR A 579 -51.19 -7.28 -15.77
C THR A 579 -52.43 -7.81 -15.06
N SER A 580 -53.61 -7.34 -15.44
CA SER A 580 -54.88 -7.86 -14.88
C SER A 580 -56.06 -7.56 -15.77
N THR A 581 -57.15 -8.29 -15.56
CA THR A 581 -58.43 -8.08 -16.26
C THR A 581 -59.59 -8.06 -15.26
N TYR A 582 -60.60 -7.28 -15.59
CA TYR A 582 -61.92 -7.39 -15.00
C TYR A 582 -62.97 -7.60 -16.13
N PRO A 583 -63.70 -8.64 -16.11
CA PRO A 583 -63.71 -9.78 -15.20
C PRO A 583 -62.35 -10.53 -15.21
N LYS A 584 -61.96 -11.18 -14.10
CA LYS A 584 -60.82 -12.11 -14.09
C LYS A 584 -61.06 -13.27 -15.05
N ASN A 585 -59.99 -13.82 -15.59
CA ASN A 585 -60.11 -15.04 -16.41
C ASN A 585 -60.77 -16.18 -15.59
N GLY A 586 -61.79 -16.83 -16.16
CA GLY A 586 -62.56 -17.87 -15.50
C GLY A 586 -63.71 -17.37 -14.60
N ALA A 587 -63.79 -16.07 -14.31
CA ALA A 587 -64.81 -15.52 -13.41
C ALA A 587 -66.22 -15.84 -13.88
N ALA A 588 -67.11 -16.16 -12.91
CA ALA A 588 -68.56 -16.42 -13.14
C ALA A 588 -69.42 -15.38 -12.41
N GLY A 589 -70.73 -15.36 -12.73
CA GLY A 589 -71.62 -14.45 -12.05
C GLY A 589 -71.52 -12.99 -12.47
N ILE A 590 -70.78 -12.68 -13.54
CA ILE A 590 -70.47 -11.32 -13.95
C ILE A 590 -71.75 -10.61 -14.49
N SER A 591 -72.00 -9.38 -14.07
CA SER A 591 -73.06 -8.52 -14.54
C SER A 591 -73.06 -8.42 -16.06
N ARG A 592 -74.22 -8.52 -16.66
CA ARG A 592 -74.45 -8.52 -18.13
C ARG A 592 -74.09 -7.18 -18.78
N THR A 593 -74.01 -6.11 -18.01
CA THR A 593 -73.73 -4.75 -18.48
C THR A 593 -72.40 -4.23 -18.03
N SER A 594 -71.61 -4.99 -17.16
CA SER A 594 -70.38 -4.57 -16.65
C SER A 594 -69.37 -4.21 -17.74
N THR A 595 -68.62 -3.14 -17.52
CA THR A 595 -67.50 -2.74 -18.40
C THR A 595 -66.31 -3.68 -18.20
N ILE A 596 -65.77 -4.22 -19.26
CA ILE A 596 -64.57 -5.02 -19.28
C ILE A 596 -63.42 -4.06 -19.16
N LYS A 597 -62.47 -4.28 -18.18
CA LYS A 597 -61.28 -3.48 -17.94
C LYS A 597 -60.05 -4.37 -18.09
N ILE A 598 -59.07 -3.92 -18.81
CA ILE A 598 -57.78 -4.58 -18.99
C ILE A 598 -56.70 -3.61 -18.55
N LYS A 599 -55.92 -3.99 -17.53
CA LYS A 599 -54.81 -3.21 -16.99
C LYS A 599 -53.51 -3.62 -17.68
N PHE A 600 -52.72 -2.66 -18.06
CA PHE A 600 -51.40 -2.85 -18.64
C PHE A 600 -50.30 -2.42 -17.66
N SER A 601 -49.10 -2.86 -17.92
CA SER A 601 -47.91 -2.52 -17.14
C SER A 601 -47.58 -1.01 -17.15
N GLU A 602 -48.09 -0.30 -18.17
CA GLU A 602 -47.80 1.09 -18.46
C GLU A 602 -48.93 1.81 -19.17
N LYS A 603 -48.77 3.12 -19.37
CA LYS A 603 -49.76 3.93 -20.14
C LYS A 603 -49.74 3.52 -21.59
N ILE A 604 -50.94 3.38 -22.18
CA ILE A 604 -51.13 2.88 -23.54
C ILE A 604 -51.90 3.85 -24.43
N LYS A 605 -51.72 3.70 -25.75
CA LYS A 605 -52.51 4.34 -26.83
C LYS A 605 -53.08 3.27 -27.76
N LYS A 606 -54.06 3.65 -28.55
CA LYS A 606 -54.60 2.81 -29.66
C LYS A 606 -53.49 2.53 -30.68
N SER A 607 -53.51 1.33 -31.27
CA SER A 607 -52.54 0.94 -32.30
C SER A 607 -53.25 0.28 -33.48
N ILE A 608 -52.51 -0.22 -34.46
CA ILE A 608 -52.99 -0.62 -35.80
C ILE A 608 -54.06 -1.70 -35.76
N ASN A 609 -54.03 -2.61 -34.79
CA ASN A 609 -55.02 -3.66 -34.65
C ASN A 609 -56.14 -3.33 -33.63
N TRP A 610 -56.30 -2.06 -33.26
CA TRP A 610 -57.33 -1.59 -32.33
C TRP A 610 -58.75 -2.04 -32.75
N THR A 611 -59.07 -1.96 -34.05
CA THR A 611 -60.37 -2.34 -34.59
C THR A 611 -60.60 -3.84 -34.47
N LYS A 612 -59.61 -4.67 -34.48
CA LYS A 612 -59.68 -6.13 -34.42
C LYS A 612 -59.92 -6.69 -33.01
N ILE A 613 -60.01 -5.85 -31.96
CA ILE A 613 -60.44 -6.26 -30.62
C ILE A 613 -61.94 -6.66 -30.70
N TYR A 614 -62.25 -7.86 -30.19
CA TYR A 614 -63.62 -8.31 -30.13
C TYR A 614 -63.98 -9.08 -28.86
N VAL A 615 -65.26 -9.18 -28.58
CA VAL A 615 -65.84 -10.06 -27.57
C VAL A 615 -66.73 -11.03 -28.27
N LYS A 616 -66.62 -12.34 -28.03
CA LYS A 616 -67.49 -13.35 -28.63
C LYS A 616 -68.06 -14.31 -27.58
N ASN A 617 -69.22 -14.93 -27.94
CA ASN A 617 -69.76 -16.09 -27.23
C ASN A 617 -69.88 -17.25 -28.21
N LYS A 618 -70.61 -18.33 -27.87
CA LYS A 618 -70.83 -19.47 -28.75
C LYS A 618 -71.68 -19.14 -30.02
N TYR A 619 -72.43 -18.01 -30.01
CA TYR A 619 -73.22 -17.55 -31.10
C TYR A 619 -72.57 -16.51 -32.02
N GLY A 620 -71.30 -16.15 -31.72
CA GLY A 620 -70.60 -15.20 -32.55
C GLY A 620 -70.11 -13.96 -31.81
N LYS A 621 -69.62 -12.93 -32.53
CA LYS A 621 -69.16 -11.68 -32.01
C LYS A 621 -70.22 -10.82 -31.39
N VAL A 622 -69.98 -10.23 -30.24
CA VAL A 622 -70.94 -9.31 -29.57
C VAL A 622 -70.58 -7.88 -29.95
N LYS A 623 -71.62 -7.08 -30.27
CA LYS A 623 -71.40 -5.67 -30.63
C LYS A 623 -70.78 -4.89 -29.47
N ILE A 624 -69.57 -4.37 -29.68
CA ILE A 624 -68.90 -3.42 -28.78
C ILE A 624 -69.57 -2.07 -29.02
N THR A 625 -70.11 -1.47 -27.96
CA THR A 625 -70.78 -0.17 -28.02
C THR A 625 -69.81 0.98 -27.82
N LYS A 626 -68.72 0.77 -26.99
CA LYS A 626 -67.68 1.72 -26.79
C LYS A 626 -66.40 0.98 -26.38
N LYS A 627 -65.25 1.39 -26.88
CA LYS A 627 -63.92 1.00 -26.39
C LYS A 627 -63.01 2.20 -26.39
N TRP A 628 -62.22 2.34 -25.28
CA TRP A 628 -61.37 3.48 -25.12
C TRP A 628 -60.16 3.11 -24.23
N VAL A 629 -59.16 3.94 -24.28
CA VAL A 629 -57.96 3.87 -23.40
C VAL A 629 -58.02 5.04 -22.41
N SER A 630 -57.70 4.79 -21.17
CA SER A 630 -57.47 5.81 -20.16
C SER A 630 -56.31 5.38 -19.26
N GLY A 631 -55.21 6.14 -19.29
CA GLY A 631 -54.00 5.77 -18.61
C GLY A 631 -53.44 4.42 -19.05
N ASN A 632 -53.28 3.51 -18.12
CA ASN A 632 -52.85 2.13 -18.37
C ASN A 632 -54.00 1.12 -18.49
N TYR A 633 -55.21 1.59 -18.76
CA TYR A 633 -56.38 0.72 -18.92
C TYR A 633 -56.99 0.81 -20.32
N LEU A 634 -57.35 -0.37 -20.85
CA LEU A 634 -58.28 -0.53 -21.95
C LEU A 634 -59.64 -0.90 -21.38
N TYR A 635 -60.68 -0.17 -21.79
CA TYR A 635 -62.09 -0.39 -21.43
C TYR A 635 -62.87 -0.83 -22.64
N ILE A 636 -63.76 -1.83 -22.44
CA ILE A 636 -64.68 -2.32 -23.48
C ILE A 636 -66.10 -2.41 -22.91
N LYS A 637 -67.06 -1.69 -23.53
CA LYS A 637 -68.45 -1.76 -23.22
C LYS A 637 -69.15 -2.43 -24.38
N THR A 638 -70.00 -3.43 -24.11
CA THR A 638 -70.76 -4.19 -25.12
C THR A 638 -72.25 -3.92 -24.96
N LYS A 639 -73.06 -4.25 -25.98
CA LYS A 639 -74.52 -4.45 -25.76
C LYS A 639 -74.73 -5.43 -24.60
N LYS A 640 -75.87 -5.39 -23.93
CA LYS A 640 -76.28 -6.26 -22.83
C LYS A 640 -76.02 -7.72 -23.22
N ARG A 641 -75.20 -8.43 -22.43
CA ARG A 641 -74.79 -9.83 -22.68
C ARG A 641 -75.90 -10.80 -22.29
N ILE A 642 -75.95 -11.97 -22.94
CA ILE A 642 -76.90 -13.03 -22.60
C ILE A 642 -76.55 -13.61 -21.23
N SER A 643 -77.53 -13.95 -20.39
CA SER A 643 -77.32 -14.52 -19.06
C SER A 643 -76.72 -15.92 -19.11
N LYS A 644 -75.98 -16.29 -18.07
CA LYS A 644 -75.38 -17.63 -17.86
C LYS A 644 -74.52 -18.16 -19.03
N LYS A 645 -73.95 -17.28 -19.89
CA LYS A 645 -73.16 -17.67 -21.07
C LYS A 645 -71.65 -17.27 -20.84
N TYR A 646 -70.80 -18.05 -21.48
CA TYR A 646 -69.34 -17.73 -21.54
C TYR A 646 -69.10 -16.72 -22.64
N TYR A 647 -68.18 -15.78 -22.30
CA TYR A 647 -67.67 -14.77 -23.21
C TYR A 647 -66.18 -14.83 -23.28
N THR A 648 -65.57 -14.78 -24.45
CA THR A 648 -64.16 -14.68 -24.71
C THR A 648 -63.82 -13.27 -25.19
N VAL A 649 -62.95 -12.62 -24.52
CA VAL A 649 -62.39 -11.35 -24.97
C VAL A 649 -61.07 -11.65 -25.70
N TYR A 650 -60.94 -11.05 -26.88
CA TYR A 650 -59.72 -11.19 -27.70
C TYR A 650 -59.12 -9.85 -27.97
N ILE A 651 -57.85 -9.75 -27.60
CA ILE A 651 -56.98 -8.59 -27.80
C ILE A 651 -55.84 -9.05 -28.70
N PRO A 652 -55.79 -8.63 -29.96
CA PRO A 652 -54.74 -9.06 -30.88
C PRO A 652 -53.40 -8.40 -30.57
N THR A 653 -52.33 -8.98 -31.10
CA THR A 653 -51.02 -8.29 -31.17
C THR A 653 -51.21 -6.92 -31.79
N SER A 654 -50.44 -5.96 -31.35
CA SER A 654 -50.47 -4.57 -31.84
C SER A 654 -51.88 -3.89 -31.72
N ALA A 655 -52.73 -4.35 -30.79
CA ALA A 655 -54.04 -3.68 -30.50
C ALA A 655 -53.82 -2.33 -29.80
N VAL A 656 -52.83 -2.28 -28.95
CA VAL A 656 -52.38 -1.07 -28.26
C VAL A 656 -50.88 -0.94 -28.39
N LYS A 657 -50.36 0.24 -28.15
CA LYS A 657 -48.94 0.56 -28.01
C LYS A 657 -48.76 1.48 -26.81
N ASP A 658 -47.53 1.54 -26.27
CA ASP A 658 -47.15 2.53 -25.28
C ASP A 658 -46.95 3.93 -25.90
N TYR A 659 -46.41 4.87 -25.11
CA TYR A 659 -46.12 6.22 -25.56
C TYR A 659 -44.82 6.31 -26.37
N ALA A 660 -43.90 5.35 -26.21
CA ALA A 660 -42.66 5.22 -26.99
C ALA A 660 -42.92 4.60 -28.39
N GLY A 661 -44.04 3.93 -28.59
CA GLY A 661 -44.40 3.31 -29.85
C GLY A 661 -44.34 1.78 -29.84
N ASN A 662 -43.91 1.15 -28.74
CA ASN A 662 -43.80 -0.30 -28.63
C ASN A 662 -45.20 -0.93 -28.60
N LYS A 663 -45.44 -1.84 -29.51
CA LYS A 663 -46.76 -2.47 -29.71
C LYS A 663 -46.91 -3.69 -28.81
N LEU A 664 -48.14 -3.97 -28.33
CA LEU A 664 -48.46 -5.22 -27.62
C LEU A 664 -47.91 -6.43 -28.39
N ALA A 665 -46.95 -7.14 -27.83
CA ALA A 665 -46.17 -8.17 -28.53
C ALA A 665 -46.92 -9.46 -28.77
N LYS A 666 -47.81 -9.88 -27.86
CA LYS A 666 -48.54 -11.14 -27.93
C LYS A 666 -50.05 -10.88 -27.86
N LYS A 667 -50.83 -11.71 -28.60
CA LYS A 667 -52.29 -11.75 -28.42
C LYS A 667 -52.62 -12.17 -27.00
N TYR A 668 -53.74 -11.66 -26.47
CA TYR A 668 -54.24 -12.04 -25.15
C TYR A 668 -55.71 -12.41 -25.24
N THR A 669 -56.11 -13.50 -24.63
CA THR A 669 -57.50 -13.98 -24.56
C THR A 669 -57.84 -14.37 -23.13
N PHE A 670 -59.02 -14.02 -22.69
CA PHE A 670 -59.57 -14.50 -21.42
C PHE A 670 -61.05 -14.73 -21.53
N LYS A 671 -61.57 -15.56 -20.63
CA LYS A 671 -62.98 -15.98 -20.63
C LYS A 671 -63.63 -15.63 -19.29
N PHE A 672 -64.95 -15.34 -19.33
CA PHE A 672 -65.74 -15.17 -18.12
C PHE A 672 -67.21 -15.61 -18.42
N LYS A 673 -67.99 -15.94 -17.37
CA LYS A 673 -69.36 -16.35 -17.44
C LYS A 673 -70.24 -15.26 -16.84
N THR A 674 -71.35 -14.87 -17.53
CA THR A 674 -72.31 -13.91 -17.00
C THR A 674 -73.21 -14.53 -15.95
N GLY A 675 -73.66 -13.71 -15.01
CA GLY A 675 -74.69 -14.06 -14.04
C GLY A 675 -76.08 -14.12 -14.59
N LYS A 676 -77.08 -14.32 -13.72
CA LYS A 676 -78.51 -14.35 -14.07
C LYS A 676 -79.00 -12.93 -14.40
N TYR A 677 -78.52 -11.93 -13.69
CA TYR A 677 -78.91 -10.51 -13.81
C TYR A 677 -77.81 -9.63 -14.43
#